data_8a19bd340f9d4f8170606b6f6ff9c243
#
_entry.id   8a19bd340f9d4f8170606b6f6ff9c243
#
_cell.length_a   1.000
_cell.length_b   1.000
_cell.length_c   1.000
_cell.angle_alpha   90.00
_cell.angle_beta   90.00
_cell.angle_gamma   90.00
#
_symmetry.space_group_name_H-M   'P 1'
#
loop_
_entity.id
_entity.type
_entity.pdbx_description
1 polymer ?
#
loop_
_entity_poly.entity_id
_entity_poly.type
_entity_poly.pdbx_seq_one_letter_code
_entity_poly.pdbx_strand_id
1 'polypeptide(L)'
;MPTRNIGQTVALMPEASTADQQSELLDGKSGDTNFPYAKFKVLATVGEIDPITKKALTGYPDGNAAWLKDNNTVRVVYQSESYATMSNETYPWVMETGVKFTGSHIHAIDYDRSKFASFLSNNSGPASEMFKASGHLFDRVFNVFGQEVKPKTTTASDLAGKWGNQTRPDGTLVEFISGSPASGSTPAVKDMRLTQGDFFFHSFCGSFYETANKYGKGIGFADDVWLMGEEWNIGNSMFADPDGSGPLKGFDVANGTMGLASMVVDVKNEVAYTAPALGQAGYEKLLPMNSGHQDYVLIVASGYNHDINPAPLKVYVGRKNFGADGKLIDQNSSSVSERDKFLARNGLLYGQLYGMALDASTYSTLGISAVDADSKMLDAYLVNANAPTSFSARYYPTSYRWDGFGTPEAVKDTEVFRWAQDGDTVNGVKEANAQPTGYTFFNSDTKVEHSSVDPDTSKTRYIQNHTASGGLLGVDFQKIKQEIAANDLDKNGLPDYLSANVTRILSGANGALKLDTGNKGVGHYDATLNPNSQTAEEHIKANKFAMVSPDGLLWAKSSDADVLIIDEDSGNDFGERKFALRIDPQTLSVLPDATGYFLAQAGGTKNPRALAKVAANAGDFQSARNSEFSGSWDVTALVTRKEDGSFYTVDELKGNGHQLVEQSRPLDEHVFIGVLQQSSESGGAVKENKADYGGQIFQFSIDIPTGIPVYRLHDTKDGSHFFTTNVKERDALTGQNHSYEAVAFNLPSKGTQALHRFHNSRSGGHLFTANETEKASLIANPQSGLVYEGVAGNVWAAGSAVAGSTPVYRLFNSQSGHHHFTVDQAERSALLGGSSNWTDEGIGFNV
;
A
#
# COMPACT_ATOMS: atom_id res chain seq x y z
N MET A 1 -14.31 -12.71 31.43
CA MET A 1 -14.77 -11.32 31.28
C MET A 1 -16.05 -11.34 30.44
N PRO A 2 -16.92 -10.33 30.54
CA PRO A 2 -18.10 -10.35 29.68
C PRO A 2 -17.66 -10.30 28.21
N THR A 3 -18.30 -11.13 27.41
CA THR A 3 -18.14 -11.19 25.96
C THR A 3 -18.42 -9.81 25.37
N ARG A 4 -17.49 -9.21 24.65
CA ARG A 4 -17.67 -7.92 23.98
C ARG A 4 -18.29 -8.10 22.61
N ASN A 5 -19.23 -7.26 22.28
CA ASN A 5 -19.77 -7.19 20.95
C ASN A 5 -18.86 -6.33 20.04
N ILE A 6 -18.95 -6.56 18.74
CA ILE A 6 -18.21 -5.80 17.72
C ILE A 6 -18.35 -4.29 17.96
N GLY A 7 -17.22 -3.64 18.04
CA GLY A 7 -17.10 -2.20 18.24
C GLY A 7 -17.30 -1.73 19.68
N GLN A 8 -17.31 -2.60 20.67
CA GLN A 8 -17.36 -2.21 22.08
C GLN A 8 -16.00 -1.87 22.67
N THR A 9 -14.92 -2.36 22.08
CA THR A 9 -13.57 -1.98 22.47
C THR A 9 -13.29 -0.55 22.05
N VAL A 10 -12.81 0.28 22.95
CA VAL A 10 -12.47 1.68 22.71
C VAL A 10 -10.97 1.96 22.82
N ALA A 11 -10.24 1.07 23.49
CA ALA A 11 -8.79 1.18 23.60
C ALA A 11 -8.11 0.88 22.25
N LEU A 12 -7.28 1.80 21.77
CA LEU A 12 -6.50 1.63 20.55
C LEU A 12 -5.29 0.71 20.81
N MET A 13 -5.01 -0.24 19.93
CA MET A 13 -3.75 -0.99 19.92
C MET A 13 -2.55 -0.12 19.54
N PRO A 14 -2.62 0.81 18.57
CA PRO A 14 -1.59 1.83 18.44
C PRO A 14 -1.41 2.58 19.77
N GLU A 15 -0.18 2.61 20.28
CA GLU A 15 0.11 3.20 21.60
C GLU A 15 0.97 4.45 21.55
N ALA A 16 1.60 4.73 20.42
CA ALA A 16 2.40 5.92 20.32
C ALA A 16 1.52 7.15 20.36
N SER A 17 1.80 7.97 21.31
CA SER A 17 1.24 9.29 21.42
C SER A 17 2.37 10.30 21.44
N THR A 18 2.04 11.56 21.30
CA THR A 18 2.98 12.66 21.55
C THR A 18 3.12 12.92 23.05
N ALA A 19 2.50 12.11 23.89
CA ALA A 19 2.53 12.28 25.33
C ALA A 19 3.95 12.06 25.87
N ASP A 20 4.44 13.04 26.62
CA ASP A 20 5.73 12.97 27.30
C ASP A 20 5.65 12.23 28.64
N GLN A 21 4.43 12.08 29.19
CA GLN A 21 4.18 11.47 30.48
C GLN A 21 3.31 10.22 30.36
N GLN A 22 3.60 9.26 31.21
CA GLN A 22 2.84 8.00 31.24
C GLN A 22 1.35 8.20 31.53
N SER A 23 0.98 9.27 32.25
CA SER A 23 -0.42 9.61 32.53
C SER A 23 -1.23 10.05 31.30
N GLU A 24 -0.54 10.35 30.20
CA GLU A 24 -1.12 10.81 28.93
C GLU A 24 -1.15 9.72 27.86
N LEU A 25 -0.79 8.49 28.23
CA LEU A 25 -0.79 7.37 27.32
C LEU A 25 -2.21 7.05 26.85
N LEU A 26 -2.27 6.52 25.63
CA LEU A 26 -3.49 5.96 25.06
C LEU A 26 -3.89 4.72 25.87
N ASP A 27 -4.96 4.80 26.64
CA ASP A 27 -5.36 3.77 27.62
C ASP A 27 -6.83 3.36 27.48
N GLY A 28 -7.47 3.70 26.35
CA GLY A 28 -8.88 3.43 26.13
C GLY A 28 -9.84 4.45 26.75
N LYS A 29 -9.32 5.50 27.34
CA LYS A 29 -10.12 6.59 27.90
C LYS A 29 -10.38 7.69 26.89
N SER A 30 -11.27 8.59 27.25
CA SER A 30 -11.50 9.81 26.50
C SER A 30 -10.18 10.58 26.31
N GLY A 31 -9.78 10.81 25.05
CA GLY A 31 -8.50 11.45 24.73
C GLY A 31 -7.48 10.52 24.08
N ASP A 32 -7.82 9.26 23.84
CA ASP A 32 -6.97 8.29 23.10
C ASP A 32 -6.81 8.67 21.60
N THR A 33 -6.54 9.93 21.33
CA THR A 33 -6.31 10.46 19.98
C THR A 33 -5.13 11.40 19.94
N ASN A 34 -4.23 11.21 20.88
CA ASN A 34 -3.12 12.13 21.12
C ASN A 34 -1.90 11.86 20.22
N PHE A 35 -2.16 11.70 18.93
CA PHE A 35 -1.11 11.60 17.92
C PHE A 35 -0.76 12.98 17.35
N PRO A 36 0.48 13.21 16.90
CA PRO A 36 0.91 14.53 16.43
C PRO A 36 0.17 14.97 15.17
N TYR A 37 -0.04 14.07 14.22
CA TYR A 37 -0.57 14.34 12.89
C TYR A 37 -1.76 13.47 12.49
N ALA A 38 -2.35 12.75 13.41
CA ALA A 38 -3.48 11.90 13.11
C ALA A 38 -4.41 11.75 14.32
N LYS A 39 -5.66 11.41 14.02
CA LYS A 39 -6.66 10.99 15.01
C LYS A 39 -7.13 9.60 14.66
N PHE A 40 -7.24 8.73 15.66
CA PHE A 40 -7.67 7.35 15.48
C PHE A 40 -8.87 7.02 16.36
N LYS A 41 -9.76 6.16 15.87
CA LYS A 41 -10.82 5.51 16.65
C LYS A 41 -11.03 4.08 16.20
N VAL A 42 -11.22 3.20 17.18
CA VAL A 42 -11.44 1.77 16.94
C VAL A 42 -12.80 1.53 16.30
N LEU A 43 -12.83 0.78 15.21
CA LEU A 43 -14.04 0.27 14.56
C LEU A 43 -14.40 -1.13 15.09
N ALA A 44 -13.41 -2.03 15.16
CA ALA A 44 -13.59 -3.39 15.64
C ALA A 44 -12.26 -3.98 16.11
N THR A 45 -12.34 -4.95 16.98
CA THR A 45 -11.19 -5.70 17.52
C THR A 45 -11.42 -7.19 17.32
N VAL A 46 -10.41 -7.91 16.88
CA VAL A 46 -10.48 -9.38 16.73
C VAL A 46 -10.85 -10.02 18.07
N GLY A 47 -11.73 -11.00 18.02
CA GLY A 47 -12.30 -11.66 19.19
C GLY A 47 -13.63 -11.05 19.66
N GLU A 48 -14.03 -9.88 19.18
CA GLU A 48 -15.36 -9.34 19.44
C GLU A 48 -16.43 -10.16 18.70
N ILE A 49 -17.61 -10.23 19.26
CA ILE A 49 -18.70 -11.09 18.83
C ILE A 49 -19.79 -10.25 18.15
N ASP A 50 -20.24 -10.71 17.01
CA ASP A 50 -21.45 -10.19 16.38
C ASP A 50 -22.66 -10.43 17.30
N PRO A 51 -23.35 -9.37 17.76
CA PRO A 51 -24.49 -9.53 18.66
C PRO A 51 -25.67 -10.26 18.05
N ILE A 52 -25.73 -10.38 16.69
CA ILE A 52 -26.83 -11.01 15.96
C ILE A 52 -26.51 -12.48 15.72
N THR A 53 -25.37 -12.79 15.06
CA THR A 53 -24.98 -14.15 14.66
C THR A 53 -24.29 -14.93 15.76
N LYS A 54 -23.82 -14.26 16.80
CA LYS A 54 -23.01 -14.80 17.90
C LYS A 54 -21.65 -15.32 17.47
N LYS A 55 -21.19 -14.88 16.33
CA LYS A 55 -19.92 -15.26 15.74
C LYS A 55 -18.85 -14.21 16.04
N ALA A 56 -17.62 -14.68 16.31
CA ALA A 56 -16.49 -13.80 16.59
C ALA A 56 -15.82 -13.32 15.30
N LEU A 57 -15.27 -12.12 15.35
CA LEU A 57 -14.24 -11.72 14.38
C LEU A 57 -12.99 -12.54 14.66
N THR A 58 -12.40 -13.10 13.63
CA THR A 58 -11.26 -14.01 13.73
C THR A 58 -10.12 -13.57 12.86
N GLY A 59 -8.97 -14.18 13.07
CA GLY A 59 -7.79 -14.08 12.23
C GLY A 59 -6.90 -12.88 12.50
N TYR A 60 -6.12 -12.55 11.51
CA TYR A 60 -5.01 -11.63 11.55
C TYR A 60 -5.24 -10.54 10.51
N PRO A 61 -5.81 -9.38 10.88
CA PRO A 61 -6.25 -8.37 9.91
C PRO A 61 -5.09 -7.84 9.08
N ASP A 62 -5.21 -7.96 7.77
CA ASP A 62 -4.30 -7.44 6.80
C ASP A 62 -5.03 -6.58 5.78
N GLY A 63 -4.92 -6.85 4.49
CA GLY A 63 -5.58 -6.06 3.46
C GLY A 63 -6.99 -5.63 3.80
N ASN A 64 -7.31 -4.38 3.57
CA ASN A 64 -8.61 -3.80 3.93
C ASN A 64 -9.14 -2.89 2.83
N ALA A 65 -10.46 -2.70 2.83
CA ALA A 65 -11.14 -1.71 2.00
C ALA A 65 -12.51 -1.39 2.58
N ALA A 66 -13.17 -0.37 2.04
CA ALA A 66 -14.56 -0.08 2.34
C ALA A 66 -15.28 0.49 1.13
N TRP A 67 -16.60 0.23 1.07
CA TRP A 67 -17.49 0.74 0.03
C TRP A 67 -18.91 0.89 0.53
N LEU A 68 -19.77 1.50 -0.26
CA LEU A 68 -21.18 1.53 0.04
C LEU A 68 -21.86 0.22 -0.38
N LYS A 69 -22.40 -0.52 0.58
CA LYS A 69 -23.31 -1.64 0.32
C LYS A 69 -24.65 -1.15 -0.22
N ASP A 70 -25.11 -0.05 0.32
CA ASP A 70 -26.26 0.75 -0.11
C ASP A 70 -26.05 2.20 0.33
N ASN A 71 -26.96 3.11 -0.02
CA ASN A 71 -26.79 4.53 0.29
C ASN A 71 -26.70 4.87 1.79
N ASN A 72 -27.10 3.97 2.68
CA ASN A 72 -27.13 4.16 4.12
C ASN A 72 -26.18 3.22 4.88
N THR A 73 -25.41 2.41 4.19
CA THR A 73 -24.55 1.38 4.80
C THR A 73 -23.15 1.43 4.22
N VAL A 74 -22.17 1.67 5.07
CA VAL A 74 -20.76 1.48 4.76
C VAL A 74 -20.38 0.06 5.14
N ARG A 75 -19.85 -0.70 4.19
CA ARG A 75 -19.22 -1.99 4.43
C ARG A 75 -17.72 -1.78 4.57
N VAL A 76 -17.19 -2.16 5.71
CA VAL A 76 -15.75 -2.25 5.97
C VAL A 76 -15.35 -3.70 5.92
N VAL A 77 -14.28 -3.99 5.18
CA VAL A 77 -13.82 -5.35 4.94
C VAL A 77 -12.35 -5.44 5.34
N TYR A 78 -11.99 -6.50 6.03
CA TYR A 78 -10.61 -6.88 6.23
C TYR A 78 -10.39 -8.34 5.84
N GLN A 79 -9.24 -8.59 5.30
CA GLN A 79 -8.74 -9.90 4.96
C GLN A 79 -7.91 -10.44 6.13
N SER A 80 -8.05 -11.71 6.42
CA SER A 80 -7.30 -12.37 7.49
C SER A 80 -6.14 -13.15 6.91
N GLU A 81 -4.96 -12.84 7.35
CA GLU A 81 -3.72 -13.57 7.03
C GLU A 81 -3.49 -14.74 7.98
N SER A 82 -4.48 -15.48 8.28
CA SER A 82 -4.46 -16.53 9.29
C SER A 82 -3.55 -17.70 8.91
N TYR A 83 -2.27 -17.62 9.11
CA TYR A 83 -1.33 -18.73 8.88
C TYR A 83 -1.86 -20.10 9.35
N ALA A 84 -1.35 -21.19 8.81
CA ALA A 84 -1.83 -22.56 9.01
C ALA A 84 -2.05 -23.04 10.48
N THR A 85 -1.91 -22.19 11.44
CA THR A 85 -2.23 -22.45 12.84
C THR A 85 -3.73 -22.45 13.18
N MET A 86 -4.52 -22.25 12.23
CA MET A 86 -5.97 -22.14 12.19
C MET A 86 -6.73 -23.34 12.64
N SER A 87 -6.05 -24.42 12.90
CA SER A 87 -6.59 -25.52 13.67
C SER A 87 -7.11 -25.11 15.06
N ASN A 88 -6.73 -23.91 15.50
CA ASN A 88 -7.18 -23.32 16.76
C ASN A 88 -8.41 -22.42 16.63
N GLU A 89 -8.78 -22.02 15.42
CA GLU A 89 -10.04 -21.30 15.21
C GLU A 89 -11.21 -22.18 15.65
N THR A 90 -11.90 -21.77 16.65
CA THR A 90 -13.09 -22.47 17.14
C THR A 90 -14.33 -22.19 16.36
N TYR A 91 -14.17 -21.48 15.32
CA TYR A 91 -15.21 -20.87 14.59
C TYR A 91 -14.99 -21.07 13.10
N PRO A 92 -15.07 -22.32 12.68
CA PRO A 92 -14.93 -22.62 11.26
C PRO A 92 -16.01 -21.87 10.50
N TRP A 93 -15.61 -21.18 9.49
CA TRP A 93 -16.51 -20.68 8.49
C TRP A 93 -17.18 -21.85 7.79
N VAL A 94 -18.49 -21.77 7.67
CA VAL A 94 -19.28 -22.76 6.95
C VAL A 94 -19.80 -22.12 5.69
N MET A 95 -19.33 -22.61 4.54
CA MET A 95 -19.79 -22.16 3.23
C MET A 95 -21.25 -22.57 3.00
N GLU A 96 -21.92 -21.95 2.03
CA GLU A 96 -23.26 -22.29 1.61
C GLU A 96 -23.39 -23.78 1.27
N THR A 97 -22.35 -24.36 0.68
CA THR A 97 -22.26 -25.78 0.38
C THR A 97 -22.16 -26.71 1.59
N GLY A 98 -22.00 -26.15 2.81
CA GLY A 98 -21.81 -26.89 4.04
C GLY A 98 -20.37 -27.29 4.35
N VAL A 99 -19.41 -26.92 3.51
CA VAL A 99 -17.99 -27.11 3.79
C VAL A 99 -17.58 -26.24 4.94
N LYS A 100 -16.99 -26.84 5.96
CA LYS A 100 -16.30 -26.10 7.02
C LYS A 100 -14.97 -25.63 6.49
N PHE A 101 -14.75 -24.34 6.58
CA PHE A 101 -13.55 -23.71 6.11
C PHE A 101 -12.77 -23.12 7.29
N THR A 102 -11.50 -23.38 7.30
CA THR A 102 -10.55 -22.77 8.24
C THR A 102 -9.44 -22.12 7.43
N GLY A 103 -8.73 -21.18 8.03
CA GLY A 103 -7.66 -20.50 7.36
C GLY A 103 -7.97 -19.08 6.97
N SER A 104 -7.16 -18.53 6.06
CA SER A 104 -7.32 -17.16 5.60
C SER A 104 -8.69 -16.95 4.98
N HIS A 105 -9.34 -15.87 5.37
CA HIS A 105 -10.70 -15.55 5.00
C HIS A 105 -10.91 -14.03 5.01
N ILE A 106 -12.11 -13.58 4.66
CA ILE A 106 -12.40 -12.15 4.55
C ILE A 106 -13.65 -11.82 5.35
N HIS A 107 -13.50 -10.99 6.36
CA HIS A 107 -14.60 -10.46 7.15
C HIS A 107 -15.17 -9.17 6.56
N ALA A 108 -16.49 -9.04 6.61
CA ALA A 108 -17.22 -7.83 6.26
C ALA A 108 -18.01 -7.34 7.47
N ILE A 109 -17.93 -6.04 7.76
CA ILE A 109 -18.67 -5.39 8.84
C ILE A 109 -19.46 -4.23 8.24
N ASP A 110 -20.76 -4.21 8.47
CA ASP A 110 -21.68 -3.19 7.97
C ASP A 110 -21.98 -2.18 9.06
N TYR A 111 -21.79 -0.90 8.77
CA TYR A 111 -22.02 0.23 9.66
C TYR A 111 -23.07 1.19 9.11
N ASP A 112 -23.82 1.85 10.01
CA ASP A 112 -24.67 2.99 9.66
C ASP A 112 -23.81 4.13 9.12
N ARG A 113 -24.08 4.54 7.89
CA ARG A 113 -23.27 5.53 7.17
C ARG A 113 -23.23 6.89 7.86
N SER A 114 -24.37 7.37 8.38
CA SER A 114 -24.44 8.70 8.99
C SER A 114 -23.61 8.77 10.27
N LYS A 115 -23.64 7.72 11.07
CA LYS A 115 -22.83 7.59 12.30
C LYS A 115 -21.36 7.37 11.96
N PHE A 116 -21.06 6.55 10.95
CA PHE A 116 -19.70 6.32 10.47
C PHE A 116 -19.03 7.62 9.99
N ALA A 117 -19.78 8.48 9.28
CA ALA A 117 -19.29 9.76 8.78
C ALA A 117 -18.96 10.77 9.90
N SER A 118 -19.59 10.68 11.04
CA SER A 118 -19.34 11.56 12.18
C SER A 118 -18.47 10.93 13.28
N PHE A 119 -18.01 9.69 13.07
CA PHE A 119 -17.38 8.90 14.12
C PHE A 119 -16.10 9.51 14.67
N LEU A 120 -15.21 10.03 13.81
CA LEU A 120 -13.98 10.71 14.25
C LEU A 120 -14.22 12.12 14.82
N SER A 121 -15.20 12.85 14.30
CA SER A 121 -15.39 14.26 14.61
C SER A 121 -16.16 14.53 15.89
N ASN A 122 -16.95 13.56 16.34
CA ASN A 122 -17.77 13.70 17.55
C ASN A 122 -17.13 12.97 18.74
N ASN A 123 -17.44 13.41 19.96
CA ASN A 123 -17.28 12.60 21.18
C ASN A 123 -18.30 11.45 21.15
N SER A 124 -18.45 10.81 20.00
CA SER A 124 -19.36 9.69 19.79
C SER A 124 -18.92 8.51 20.65
N GLY A 125 -19.88 7.72 21.08
CA GLY A 125 -19.66 6.47 21.80
C GLY A 125 -18.84 5.44 21.00
N PRO A 126 -18.78 4.20 21.47
CA PRO A 126 -18.08 3.13 20.79
C PRO A 126 -18.69 2.80 19.44
N ALA A 127 -17.93 2.18 18.56
CA ALA A 127 -18.35 1.84 17.21
C ALA A 127 -19.56 0.88 17.18
N SER A 128 -19.80 0.14 18.25
CA SER A 128 -20.99 -0.72 18.40
C SER A 128 -22.33 0.03 18.25
N GLU A 129 -22.35 1.34 18.46
CA GLU A 129 -23.57 2.15 18.25
C GLU A 129 -23.94 2.34 16.75
N MET A 130 -22.99 2.15 15.86
CA MET A 130 -23.20 2.23 14.41
C MET A 130 -23.22 0.85 13.73
N PHE A 131 -22.93 -0.23 14.46
CA PHE A 131 -22.91 -1.59 13.93
C PHE A 131 -24.30 -2.00 13.40
N LYS A 132 -24.31 -2.65 12.25
CA LYS A 132 -25.54 -3.18 11.62
C LYS A 132 -25.48 -4.69 11.45
N ALA A 133 -24.39 -5.23 10.92
CA ALA A 133 -24.21 -6.65 10.65
C ALA A 133 -22.73 -6.99 10.46
N SER A 134 -22.41 -8.27 10.55
CA SER A 134 -21.12 -8.79 10.08
C SER A 134 -21.28 -10.14 9.38
N GLY A 135 -20.29 -10.52 8.60
CA GLY A 135 -20.27 -11.79 7.85
C GLY A 135 -18.94 -11.97 7.14
N HIS A 136 -18.90 -12.93 6.25
CA HIS A 136 -17.80 -13.12 5.32
C HIS A 136 -18.09 -12.46 3.97
N LEU A 137 -17.06 -12.12 3.21
CA LEU A 137 -17.22 -11.51 1.89
C LEU A 137 -17.64 -12.55 0.83
N PHE A 138 -17.36 -13.82 1.06
CA PHE A 138 -17.79 -14.92 0.20
C PHE A 138 -18.13 -16.15 1.05
N ASP A 139 -19.06 -16.95 0.56
CA ASP A 139 -19.49 -18.21 1.17
C ASP A 139 -19.51 -19.38 0.18
N ARG A 140 -19.07 -19.13 -1.06
CA ARG A 140 -18.85 -20.14 -2.11
C ARG A 140 -17.47 -19.98 -2.71
N VAL A 141 -16.80 -21.08 -3.01
CA VAL A 141 -15.47 -21.11 -3.61
C VAL A 141 -15.42 -22.05 -4.79
N PHE A 142 -14.80 -21.59 -5.86
CA PHE A 142 -14.47 -22.42 -7.03
C PHE A 142 -12.95 -22.65 -7.09
N ASN A 143 -12.56 -23.89 -7.17
CA ASN A 143 -11.18 -24.32 -7.19
C ASN A 143 -10.47 -24.01 -8.53
N VAL A 144 -9.19 -24.37 -8.61
CA VAL A 144 -8.38 -24.18 -9.83
C VAL A 144 -8.94 -24.89 -11.06
N PHE A 145 -9.76 -25.92 -10.88
CA PHE A 145 -10.41 -26.65 -11.97
C PHE A 145 -11.76 -26.04 -12.38
N GLY A 146 -12.18 -24.95 -11.76
CA GLY A 146 -13.48 -24.33 -12.03
C GLY A 146 -14.65 -25.07 -11.40
N GLN A 147 -14.41 -25.90 -10.41
CA GLN A 147 -15.45 -26.67 -9.72
C GLN A 147 -15.74 -26.04 -8.36
N GLU A 148 -17.02 -26.01 -8.01
CA GLU A 148 -17.45 -25.55 -6.71
C GLU A 148 -17.03 -26.52 -5.61
N VAL A 149 -16.41 -26.02 -4.57
CA VAL A 149 -15.97 -26.79 -3.40
C VAL A 149 -17.19 -27.23 -2.59
N LYS A 150 -17.36 -28.54 -2.40
CA LYS A 150 -18.50 -29.18 -1.74
C LYS A 150 -18.07 -30.16 -0.65
N PRO A 151 -18.93 -30.45 0.36
CA PRO A 151 -18.61 -31.44 1.37
C PRO A 151 -18.35 -32.80 0.76
N LYS A 152 -17.49 -33.59 1.39
CA LYS A 152 -17.29 -34.96 1.02
C LYS A 152 -18.59 -35.74 1.12
N THR A 153 -18.96 -36.40 0.04
CA THR A 153 -20.03 -37.42 0.01
C THR A 153 -19.48 -38.82 0.06
N THR A 154 -18.19 -39.00 0.31
CA THR A 154 -17.43 -40.19 -0.02
C THR A 154 -17.06 -41.02 1.18
N THR A 155 -16.93 -42.31 0.96
CA THR A 155 -16.44 -43.28 1.94
C THR A 155 -14.91 -43.16 2.07
N ALA A 156 -14.37 -43.67 3.18
CA ALA A 156 -12.93 -43.62 3.44
C ALA A 156 -12.05 -44.19 2.30
N SER A 157 -12.59 -45.14 1.53
CA SER A 157 -11.90 -45.73 0.39
C SER A 157 -11.76 -44.80 -0.81
N ASP A 158 -12.66 -43.85 -0.93
CA ASP A 158 -12.66 -42.93 -2.06
C ASP A 158 -11.67 -41.77 -1.87
N LEU A 159 -11.15 -41.64 -0.65
CA LEU A 159 -10.29 -40.53 -0.25
C LEU A 159 -8.82 -40.85 -0.40
N ALA A 160 -8.48 -42.11 -0.58
CA ALA A 160 -7.09 -42.50 -0.66
C ALA A 160 -6.45 -42.00 -1.96
N GLY A 161 -5.71 -40.91 -1.84
CA GLY A 161 -4.93 -40.31 -2.93
C GLY A 161 -5.69 -39.40 -3.87
N LYS A 162 -6.79 -38.80 -3.42
CA LYS A 162 -7.61 -37.95 -4.27
C LYS A 162 -7.91 -36.61 -3.62
N TRP A 163 -7.99 -35.60 -4.48
CA TRP A 163 -8.46 -34.26 -4.11
C TRP A 163 -9.94 -34.30 -3.88
N GLY A 164 -10.38 -34.69 -2.76
CA GLY A 164 -11.81 -34.75 -2.39
C GLY A 164 -12.73 -34.83 -3.54
N ASN A 165 -13.41 -35.17 -4.16
CA ASN A 165 -14.29 -35.17 -5.31
C ASN A 165 -13.96 -34.18 -6.44
N GLN A 166 -12.76 -33.62 -6.45
CA GLN A 166 -12.40 -32.71 -7.53
C GLN A 166 -12.09 -33.53 -8.79
N THR A 167 -12.68 -33.12 -9.89
CA THR A 167 -12.44 -33.68 -11.20
C THR A 167 -11.92 -32.59 -12.12
N ARG A 168 -11.11 -33.00 -13.08
CA ARG A 168 -10.72 -32.12 -14.18
C ARG A 168 -11.93 -31.86 -15.08
N PRO A 169 -11.83 -30.85 -15.97
CA PRO A 169 -12.90 -30.58 -16.93
C PRO A 169 -13.33 -31.80 -17.78
N ASP A 170 -12.46 -32.77 -17.99
CA ASP A 170 -12.72 -34.01 -18.68
C ASP A 170 -13.40 -35.07 -17.81
N GLY A 171 -13.72 -34.79 -16.56
CA GLY A 171 -14.35 -35.66 -15.61
C GLY A 171 -13.42 -36.65 -14.89
N THR A 172 -12.10 -36.57 -15.13
CA THR A 172 -11.13 -37.39 -14.41
C THR A 172 -10.88 -36.85 -13.02
N LEU A 173 -10.82 -37.71 -12.02
CA LEU A 173 -10.46 -37.35 -10.65
C LEU A 173 -9.01 -36.87 -10.62
N VAL A 174 -8.75 -35.80 -9.91
CA VAL A 174 -7.39 -35.37 -9.64
C VAL A 174 -6.80 -36.33 -8.62
N GLU A 175 -5.99 -37.26 -9.10
CA GLU A 175 -5.13 -38.03 -8.22
C GLU A 175 -4.03 -37.16 -7.67
N PHE A 176 -3.74 -37.36 -6.43
CA PHE A 176 -2.69 -36.64 -5.76
C PHE A 176 -1.33 -37.21 -6.23
N ILE A 177 -0.33 -36.35 -6.22
CA ILE A 177 1.03 -36.69 -6.62
C ILE A 177 1.59 -37.75 -5.68
N SER A 178 2.02 -38.85 -6.23
CA SER A 178 2.77 -39.86 -5.48
C SER A 178 4.09 -39.23 -5.03
N GLY A 179 4.34 -39.22 -3.75
CA GLY A 179 5.60 -38.78 -3.22
C GLY A 179 6.77 -39.52 -3.84
N SER A 180 7.92 -38.89 -3.87
CA SER A 180 9.16 -39.56 -4.29
C SER A 180 9.99 -39.91 -3.06
N PRO A 181 10.64 -41.08 -3.01
CA PRO A 181 11.55 -41.41 -1.93
C PRO A 181 12.76 -40.45 -1.95
N ALA A 182 13.35 -40.23 -0.78
CA ALA A 182 14.57 -39.45 -0.68
C ALA A 182 15.66 -39.99 -1.62
N SER A 183 16.32 -39.12 -2.37
CA SER A 183 17.42 -39.47 -3.27
C SER A 183 18.58 -38.50 -3.09
N GLY A 184 19.69 -39.02 -2.57
CA GLY A 184 20.84 -38.20 -2.25
C GLY A 184 20.56 -37.13 -1.20
N SER A 185 20.75 -35.86 -1.55
CA SER A 185 20.42 -34.69 -0.69
C SER A 185 18.98 -34.21 -0.85
N THR A 186 18.19 -34.78 -1.76
CA THR A 186 16.80 -34.40 -1.98
C THR A 186 15.92 -35.10 -0.96
N PRO A 187 15.16 -34.36 -0.13
CA PRO A 187 14.24 -34.94 0.83
C PRO A 187 13.16 -35.83 0.14
N ALA A 188 12.64 -36.78 0.87
CA ALA A 188 11.49 -37.52 0.43
C ALA A 188 10.29 -36.60 0.32
N VAL A 189 9.62 -36.60 -0.82
CA VAL A 189 8.31 -35.96 -1.00
C VAL A 189 7.26 -36.96 -0.59
N LYS A 190 6.39 -36.58 0.36
CA LYS A 190 5.30 -37.45 0.80
C LYS A 190 4.12 -37.33 -0.16
N ASP A 191 3.32 -38.39 -0.19
CA ASP A 191 2.01 -38.32 -0.87
C ASP A 191 1.16 -37.22 -0.24
N MET A 192 0.68 -36.33 -1.01
CA MET A 192 -0.27 -35.34 -0.60
C MET A 192 -1.71 -35.78 -0.82
N ARG A 193 -2.57 -35.57 0.12
CA ARG A 193 -3.97 -36.02 0.08
C ARG A 193 -4.87 -34.91 0.63
N LEU A 194 -5.20 -33.94 -0.22
CA LEU A 194 -6.21 -32.96 0.10
C LEU A 194 -7.61 -33.49 -0.18
N THR A 195 -8.46 -33.35 0.78
CA THR A 195 -9.88 -33.62 0.63
C THR A 195 -10.63 -32.29 0.68
N GLN A 196 -11.87 -32.23 0.22
CA GLN A 196 -12.65 -30.99 0.34
C GLN A 196 -12.80 -30.49 1.79
N GLY A 197 -12.80 -31.38 2.76
CA GLY A 197 -12.81 -30.98 4.17
C GLY A 197 -11.49 -30.39 4.65
N ASP A 198 -10.47 -30.46 3.83
CA ASP A 198 -9.14 -29.94 4.07
C ASP A 198 -8.85 -28.70 3.20
N PHE A 199 -9.84 -28.19 2.47
CA PHE A 199 -9.69 -27.00 1.66
C PHE A 199 -9.58 -25.75 2.54
N PHE A 200 -8.48 -25.02 2.43
CA PHE A 200 -8.24 -23.79 3.14
C PHE A 200 -7.24 -22.92 2.36
N PHE A 201 -7.22 -21.64 2.68
CA PHE A 201 -6.18 -20.74 2.24
C PHE A 201 -5.21 -20.49 3.38
N HIS A 202 -3.93 -20.39 3.05
CA HIS A 202 -2.88 -20.33 4.06
C HIS A 202 -2.62 -18.92 4.57
N SER A 203 -2.44 -17.97 3.64
CA SER A 203 -1.96 -16.64 3.99
C SER A 203 -2.45 -15.63 2.97
N PHE A 204 -3.56 -14.98 3.24
CA PHE A 204 -4.02 -13.83 2.48
C PHE A 204 -3.42 -12.57 3.06
N CYS A 205 -2.43 -11.99 2.39
CA CYS A 205 -1.80 -10.75 2.81
C CYS A 205 -2.54 -9.52 2.27
N GLY A 206 -1.92 -8.66 1.50
CA GLY A 206 -2.56 -7.48 0.95
C GLY A 206 -3.72 -7.77 -0.01
N SER A 207 -4.65 -6.86 -0.08
CA SER A 207 -5.84 -6.98 -0.91
C SER A 207 -6.15 -5.72 -1.69
N PHE A 208 -7.03 -5.81 -2.67
CA PHE A 208 -7.54 -4.65 -3.38
C PHE A 208 -8.99 -4.81 -3.81
N TYR A 209 -9.81 -3.81 -3.52
CA TYR A 209 -11.17 -3.69 -4.04
C TYR A 209 -11.19 -2.78 -5.25
N GLU A 210 -11.83 -3.22 -6.32
CA GLU A 210 -12.01 -2.43 -7.54
C GLU A 210 -13.47 -2.42 -7.97
N THR A 211 -13.99 -1.24 -8.24
CA THR A 211 -15.34 -1.09 -8.79
C THR A 211 -15.38 -1.37 -10.29
N ALA A 212 -16.52 -1.87 -10.77
CA ALA A 212 -16.75 -2.06 -12.19
C ALA A 212 -16.55 -0.76 -13.00
N ASN A 213 -15.91 -0.88 -14.16
CA ASN A 213 -15.70 0.23 -15.10
C ASN A 213 -15.03 1.47 -14.50
N LYS A 214 -14.13 1.28 -13.55
CA LYS A 214 -13.48 2.37 -12.81
C LYS A 214 -12.85 3.45 -13.69
N TYR A 215 -12.29 3.06 -14.82
CA TYR A 215 -11.56 3.96 -15.72
C TYR A 215 -12.39 4.48 -16.89
N GLY A 216 -13.70 4.24 -16.88
CA GLY A 216 -14.65 4.62 -17.90
C GLY A 216 -15.42 3.42 -18.44
N LYS A 217 -16.43 3.70 -19.27
CA LYS A 217 -17.33 2.65 -19.77
C LYS A 217 -16.56 1.53 -20.49
N GLY A 218 -16.62 0.35 -19.92
CA GLY A 218 -15.94 -0.85 -20.43
C GLY A 218 -14.44 -0.92 -20.12
N ILE A 219 -13.84 0.10 -19.50
CA ILE A 219 -12.41 0.11 -19.12
C ILE A 219 -12.27 -0.24 -17.65
N GLY A 220 -11.41 -1.21 -17.34
CA GLY A 220 -11.33 -1.86 -16.06
C GLY A 220 -12.15 -3.14 -16.01
N PHE A 221 -12.50 -3.65 -14.86
CA PHE A 221 -13.31 -4.85 -14.72
C PHE A 221 -14.77 -4.62 -15.13
N ALA A 222 -15.46 -5.70 -15.46
CA ALA A 222 -16.88 -5.66 -15.75
C ALA A 222 -17.75 -5.72 -14.48
N ASP A 223 -17.22 -6.27 -13.41
CA ASP A 223 -17.85 -6.45 -12.11
C ASP A 223 -17.07 -5.75 -11.00
N ASP A 224 -17.70 -5.54 -9.85
CA ASP A 224 -17.00 -5.15 -8.63
C ASP A 224 -16.27 -6.39 -8.09
N VAL A 225 -14.96 -6.27 -7.89
CA VAL A 225 -14.12 -7.40 -7.52
C VAL A 225 -13.26 -7.10 -6.30
N TRP A 226 -12.96 -8.13 -5.54
CA TRP A 226 -11.90 -8.16 -4.55
C TRP A 226 -10.80 -9.08 -5.07
N LEU A 227 -9.58 -8.57 -5.10
CA LEU A 227 -8.39 -9.29 -5.53
C LEU A 227 -7.54 -9.61 -4.31
N MET A 228 -7.02 -10.83 -4.27
CA MET A 228 -6.11 -11.32 -3.23
C MET A 228 -5.21 -12.42 -3.77
N GLY A 229 -4.11 -12.65 -3.10
CA GLY A 229 -3.20 -13.76 -3.33
C GLY A 229 -2.80 -14.40 -2.02
N GLU A 230 -2.35 -15.65 -2.07
CA GLU A 230 -1.62 -16.23 -0.97
C GLU A 230 -0.16 -15.79 -1.05
N GLU A 231 0.36 -15.27 0.05
CA GLU A 231 1.74 -14.80 0.11
C GLU A 231 2.72 -15.96 0.29
N TRP A 232 2.40 -16.90 1.16
CA TRP A 232 3.30 -17.97 1.55
C TRP A 232 2.87 -19.32 0.99
N ASN A 233 3.87 -20.09 0.53
CA ASN A 233 3.70 -21.50 0.25
C ASN A 233 3.80 -22.29 1.56
N ILE A 234 2.81 -23.12 1.85
CA ILE A 234 2.83 -23.98 3.04
C ILE A 234 4.07 -24.88 3.07
N GLY A 235 4.54 -25.36 1.92
CA GLY A 235 5.73 -26.21 1.84
C GLY A 235 7.00 -25.57 2.32
N ASN A 236 7.10 -24.24 2.20
CA ASN A 236 8.26 -23.45 2.65
C ASN A 236 8.01 -22.72 3.96
N SER A 237 6.80 -22.79 4.49
CA SER A 237 6.50 -22.12 5.74
C SER A 237 7.05 -22.90 6.95
N MET A 238 7.28 -22.17 8.01
CA MET A 238 7.63 -22.75 9.32
C MET A 238 6.55 -23.67 9.88
N PHE A 239 5.42 -23.76 9.23
CA PHE A 239 4.27 -24.58 9.58
C PHE A 239 4.21 -25.88 8.78
N ALA A 240 5.01 -26.02 7.74
CA ALA A 240 5.22 -27.32 7.11
C ALA A 240 5.89 -28.25 8.12
N ASP A 241 5.22 -29.31 8.43
CA ASP A 241 5.76 -30.30 9.34
C ASP A 241 6.43 -31.42 8.54
N PRO A 242 7.75 -31.37 8.36
CA PRO A 242 8.48 -32.34 7.56
C PRO A 242 8.38 -33.75 8.12
N ASP A 243 8.08 -33.91 9.41
CA ASP A 243 7.93 -35.23 10.07
C ASP A 243 6.47 -35.71 10.10
N GLY A 244 5.57 -34.89 9.65
CA GLY A 244 4.17 -35.17 9.57
C GLY A 244 3.44 -35.24 10.91
N SER A 245 3.88 -34.51 11.91
CA SER A 245 3.30 -34.50 13.25
C SER A 245 2.30 -33.37 13.53
N GLY A 246 2.37 -32.28 12.79
CA GLY A 246 1.56 -31.08 12.99
C GLY A 246 0.14 -31.15 12.37
N PRO A 247 -0.62 -30.05 12.47
CA PRO A 247 -1.99 -29.96 11.96
C PRO A 247 -2.07 -30.12 10.45
N LEU A 248 -0.98 -29.87 9.73
CA LEU A 248 -0.86 -30.02 8.27
C LEU A 248 -0.20 -31.35 7.90
N LYS A 249 -0.27 -32.33 8.79
CA LYS A 249 0.29 -33.66 8.58
C LYS A 249 -0.10 -34.25 7.23
N GLY A 250 0.89 -34.48 6.39
CA GLY A 250 0.70 -35.05 5.08
C GLY A 250 0.48 -34.03 3.96
N PHE A 251 0.56 -32.74 4.26
CA PHE A 251 0.56 -31.69 3.26
C PHE A 251 1.98 -31.36 2.83
N ASP A 252 2.30 -31.68 1.61
CA ASP A 252 3.43 -31.09 0.92
C ASP A 252 2.90 -30.17 -0.18
N VAL A 253 2.92 -28.88 0.08
CA VAL A 253 2.34 -27.88 -0.81
C VAL A 253 3.33 -27.38 -1.84
N ALA A 254 4.60 -27.80 -1.74
CA ALA A 254 5.54 -27.60 -2.84
C ALA A 254 5.01 -28.20 -4.15
N ASN A 255 4.13 -29.15 -4.05
CA ASN A 255 3.45 -29.75 -5.19
C ASN A 255 2.05 -29.12 -5.46
N GLY A 256 1.80 -27.99 -4.89
CA GLY A 256 1.08 -26.90 -5.37
C GLY A 256 -0.32 -27.04 -5.88
N THR A 257 -1.22 -27.42 -5.04
CA THR A 257 -2.56 -27.37 -5.50
C THR A 257 -3.40 -26.35 -4.76
N MET A 258 -2.84 -25.82 -3.68
CA MET A 258 -3.52 -24.83 -2.87
C MET A 258 -2.60 -23.72 -2.34
N GLY A 259 -1.34 -23.87 -2.28
CA GLY A 259 -0.44 -22.79 -1.88
C GLY A 259 -0.27 -21.78 -3.02
N LEU A 260 -0.15 -20.52 -2.69
CA LEU A 260 0.09 -19.39 -3.61
C LEU A 260 -1.03 -19.20 -4.66
N ALA A 261 -2.26 -19.47 -4.29
CA ALA A 261 -3.38 -19.26 -5.18
C ALA A 261 -3.74 -17.79 -5.30
N SER A 262 -3.84 -17.29 -6.53
CA SER A 262 -4.48 -16.00 -6.79
C SER A 262 -5.99 -16.18 -6.80
N MET A 263 -6.69 -15.31 -6.08
CA MET A 263 -8.13 -15.37 -5.90
C MET A 263 -8.81 -14.07 -6.31
N VAL A 264 -10.03 -14.21 -6.82
CA VAL A 264 -10.89 -13.07 -7.15
C VAL A 264 -12.28 -13.32 -6.59
N VAL A 265 -12.81 -12.38 -5.83
CA VAL A 265 -14.19 -12.47 -5.33
C VAL A 265 -15.11 -11.64 -6.22
N ASP A 266 -16.18 -12.27 -6.69
CA ASP A 266 -17.37 -11.57 -7.17
C ASP A 266 -18.12 -11.01 -5.96
N VAL A 267 -17.90 -9.74 -5.68
CA VAL A 267 -18.43 -9.08 -4.47
C VAL A 267 -19.94 -9.07 -4.44
N LYS A 268 -20.58 -8.98 -5.60
CA LYS A 268 -22.03 -8.96 -5.71
C LYS A 268 -22.69 -10.30 -5.39
N ASN A 269 -22.06 -11.39 -5.86
CA ASN A 269 -22.61 -12.73 -5.72
C ASN A 269 -21.99 -13.50 -4.54
N GLU A 270 -21.05 -12.90 -3.81
CA GLU A 270 -20.36 -13.46 -2.64
C GLU A 270 -19.66 -14.79 -2.96
N VAL A 271 -18.98 -14.86 -4.14
CA VAL A 271 -18.30 -16.05 -4.66
C VAL A 271 -16.82 -15.79 -4.89
N ALA A 272 -15.95 -16.64 -4.36
CA ALA A 272 -14.52 -16.61 -4.61
C ALA A 272 -14.14 -17.59 -5.73
N TYR A 273 -13.36 -17.11 -6.68
CA TYR A 273 -12.84 -17.88 -7.80
C TYR A 273 -11.31 -17.92 -7.77
N THR A 274 -10.72 -19.10 -7.86
CA THR A 274 -9.29 -19.20 -8.15
C THR A 274 -9.02 -18.72 -9.58
N ALA A 275 -8.01 -17.88 -9.74
CA ALA A 275 -7.65 -17.21 -10.98
C ALA A 275 -6.21 -17.55 -11.41
N PRO A 276 -5.94 -18.79 -11.87
CA PRO A 276 -4.57 -19.27 -12.12
C PRO A 276 -3.86 -18.51 -13.23
N ALA A 277 -4.57 -17.80 -14.11
CA ALA A 277 -3.94 -16.96 -15.13
C ALA A 277 -3.13 -15.79 -14.54
N LEU A 278 -3.45 -15.36 -13.32
CA LEU A 278 -2.67 -14.33 -12.60
C LEU A 278 -1.31 -14.84 -12.12
N GLY A 279 -1.04 -16.13 -12.26
CA GLY A 279 0.19 -16.77 -11.81
C GLY A 279 0.07 -17.37 -10.41
N GLN A 280 1.08 -18.13 -10.06
CA GLN A 280 1.26 -18.68 -8.73
C GLN A 280 2.60 -18.21 -8.17
N ALA A 281 2.55 -17.17 -7.38
CA ALA A 281 3.69 -16.58 -6.70
C ALA A 281 3.23 -16.04 -5.34
N GLY A 282 4.15 -15.74 -4.45
CA GLY A 282 3.83 -15.10 -3.19
C GLY A 282 3.38 -13.67 -3.41
N TYR A 283 2.11 -13.47 -3.76
CA TYR A 283 1.58 -12.15 -4.03
C TYR A 283 1.12 -11.47 -2.74
N GLU A 284 1.77 -10.36 -2.48
CA GLU A 284 1.30 -9.39 -1.50
C GLU A 284 0.06 -8.69 -1.97
N LYS A 285 0.09 -8.17 -3.20
CA LYS A 285 -1.00 -7.35 -3.68
C LYS A 285 -1.18 -7.44 -5.20
N LEU A 286 -2.41 -7.52 -5.62
CA LEU A 286 -2.83 -7.48 -7.01
C LEU A 286 -3.61 -6.19 -7.26
N LEU A 287 -3.05 -5.26 -8.04
CA LEU A 287 -3.58 -3.90 -8.20
C LEU A 287 -3.94 -3.60 -9.64
N PRO A 288 -5.22 -3.45 -9.97
CA PRO A 288 -5.64 -3.02 -11.30
C PRO A 288 -5.22 -1.58 -11.60
N MET A 289 -4.88 -1.32 -12.85
CA MET A 289 -4.58 0.00 -13.38
C MET A 289 -5.38 0.29 -14.64
N ASN A 290 -5.43 1.57 -15.01
CA ASN A 290 -6.06 1.99 -16.25
C ASN A 290 -5.28 1.49 -17.48
N SER A 291 -5.77 0.43 -18.13
CA SER A 291 -5.21 -0.05 -19.39
C SER A 291 -5.43 0.92 -20.58
N GLY A 292 -6.39 1.84 -20.43
CA GLY A 292 -6.85 2.72 -21.50
C GLY A 292 -7.61 2.03 -22.63
N HIS A 293 -7.94 0.74 -22.48
CA HIS A 293 -8.57 -0.08 -23.52
C HIS A 293 -9.69 -0.97 -22.96
N GLN A 294 -10.78 -1.09 -23.73
CA GLN A 294 -11.97 -1.84 -23.28
C GLN A 294 -11.74 -3.37 -23.23
N ASP A 295 -10.87 -3.88 -24.09
CA ASP A 295 -10.64 -5.33 -24.23
C ASP A 295 -9.56 -5.85 -23.28
N TYR A 296 -8.83 -4.98 -22.59
CA TYR A 296 -7.72 -5.39 -21.76
C TYR A 296 -7.84 -4.90 -20.32
N VAL A 297 -7.31 -5.68 -19.41
CA VAL A 297 -7.01 -5.27 -18.03
C VAL A 297 -5.49 -5.29 -17.81
N LEU A 298 -5.02 -4.42 -16.94
CA LEU A 298 -3.61 -4.34 -16.53
C LEU A 298 -3.57 -4.38 -15.01
N ILE A 299 -2.79 -5.30 -14.45
CA ILE A 299 -2.73 -5.53 -12.99
C ILE A 299 -1.27 -5.58 -12.57
N VAL A 300 -0.87 -4.78 -11.58
CA VAL A 300 0.40 -4.95 -10.88
C VAL A 300 0.31 -6.20 -10.01
N ALA A 301 1.30 -7.06 -10.10
CA ALA A 301 1.40 -8.27 -9.29
C ALA A 301 2.61 -8.11 -8.34
N SER A 302 2.39 -7.48 -7.20
CA SER A 302 3.41 -7.28 -6.18
C SER A 302 3.62 -8.55 -5.40
N GLY A 303 4.85 -8.84 -5.05
CA GLY A 303 5.23 -10.05 -4.33
C GLY A 303 6.50 -10.69 -4.90
N TYR A 304 6.89 -11.79 -4.32
CA TYR A 304 8.10 -12.52 -4.69
C TYR A 304 7.76 -13.83 -5.41
N ASN A 305 8.78 -14.54 -5.86
CA ASN A 305 8.61 -15.82 -6.50
C ASN A 305 8.42 -16.93 -5.44
N HIS A 306 7.86 -18.05 -5.88
CA HIS A 306 7.50 -19.21 -5.06
C HIS A 306 8.58 -19.67 -4.07
N ASP A 307 9.84 -19.68 -4.48
CA ASP A 307 10.95 -20.25 -3.70
C ASP A 307 11.97 -19.21 -3.25
N ILE A 308 11.53 -17.96 -2.99
CA ILE A 308 12.47 -16.88 -2.68
C ILE A 308 13.57 -16.65 -3.74
N ASN A 309 13.40 -17.21 -4.93
CA ASN A 309 14.29 -16.93 -6.05
C ASN A 309 14.08 -15.51 -6.56
N PRO A 310 15.14 -14.83 -7.01
CA PRO A 310 15.01 -13.51 -7.60
C PRO A 310 13.99 -13.49 -8.74
N ALA A 311 13.15 -12.48 -8.74
CA ALA A 311 12.09 -12.28 -9.71
C ALA A 311 12.01 -10.81 -10.16
N PRO A 312 11.65 -10.51 -11.43
CA PRO A 312 11.41 -9.14 -11.84
C PRO A 312 10.12 -8.59 -11.24
N LEU A 313 9.98 -7.28 -11.21
CA LEU A 313 8.69 -6.65 -10.95
C LEU A 313 7.70 -7.07 -12.04
N LYS A 314 6.50 -7.47 -11.61
CA LYS A 314 5.53 -8.15 -12.47
C LYS A 314 4.30 -7.30 -12.71
N VAL A 315 3.78 -7.39 -13.94
CA VAL A 315 2.42 -6.96 -14.27
C VAL A 315 1.72 -8.06 -15.08
N TYR A 316 0.42 -8.17 -14.90
CA TYR A 316 -0.43 -9.06 -15.69
C TYR A 316 -1.21 -8.23 -16.71
N VAL A 317 -1.26 -8.72 -17.95
CA VAL A 317 -2.17 -8.20 -18.97
C VAL A 317 -3.15 -9.32 -19.31
N GLY A 318 -4.43 -9.03 -19.14
CA GLY A 318 -5.49 -9.96 -19.46
C GLY A 318 -6.42 -9.45 -20.55
N ARG A 319 -6.92 -10.35 -21.39
CA ARG A 319 -7.87 -10.05 -22.46
C ARG A 319 -9.28 -10.50 -22.10
N LYS A 320 -10.21 -9.54 -22.17
CA LYS A 320 -11.61 -9.80 -21.77
C LYS A 320 -12.33 -10.70 -22.76
N ASN A 321 -13.25 -11.49 -22.22
CA ASN A 321 -14.13 -12.40 -22.96
C ASN A 321 -13.43 -13.57 -23.66
N PHE A 322 -12.18 -13.84 -23.32
CA PHE A 322 -11.43 -14.97 -23.89
C PHE A 322 -11.26 -16.08 -22.85
N GLY A 323 -11.40 -17.33 -23.31
CA GLY A 323 -11.08 -18.52 -22.56
C GLY A 323 -9.59 -18.79 -22.50
N ALA A 324 -9.16 -19.68 -21.62
CA ALA A 324 -7.76 -20.06 -21.46
C ALA A 324 -7.12 -20.56 -22.78
N ASP A 325 -7.93 -21.10 -23.70
CA ASP A 325 -7.52 -21.53 -25.05
C ASP A 325 -7.37 -20.38 -26.07
N GLY A 326 -7.50 -19.14 -25.64
CA GLY A 326 -7.42 -17.96 -26.51
C GLY A 326 -8.60 -17.73 -27.43
N LYS A 327 -9.74 -18.40 -27.19
CA LYS A 327 -10.96 -18.20 -27.97
C LYS A 327 -12.02 -17.42 -27.18
N LEU A 328 -12.91 -16.76 -27.91
CA LEU A 328 -14.04 -16.06 -27.30
C LEU A 328 -14.94 -17.04 -26.54
N ILE A 329 -15.28 -16.68 -25.32
CA ILE A 329 -16.25 -17.41 -24.50
C ILE A 329 -17.67 -16.92 -24.79
N ASP A 330 -18.58 -17.86 -25.04
CA ASP A 330 -20.00 -17.57 -25.01
C ASP A 330 -20.50 -17.52 -23.56
N GLN A 331 -20.78 -16.31 -23.09
CA GLN A 331 -21.29 -16.07 -21.74
C GLN A 331 -22.64 -16.74 -21.46
N ASN A 332 -23.39 -17.12 -22.49
CA ASN A 332 -24.69 -17.80 -22.36
C ASN A 332 -24.58 -19.34 -22.46
N SER A 333 -23.42 -19.88 -22.78
CA SER A 333 -23.21 -21.30 -22.91
C SER A 333 -23.33 -22.01 -21.55
N SER A 334 -24.11 -23.09 -21.50
CA SER A 334 -24.19 -23.96 -20.32
C SER A 334 -22.98 -24.87 -20.15
N SER A 335 -22.15 -25.01 -21.19
CA SER A 335 -20.91 -25.80 -21.14
C SER A 335 -19.72 -25.06 -20.56
N VAL A 336 -19.80 -23.73 -20.37
CA VAL A 336 -18.79 -22.93 -19.77
C VAL A 336 -19.10 -22.77 -18.28
N SER A 337 -18.11 -23.02 -17.42
CA SER A 337 -18.26 -22.91 -15.97
C SER A 337 -18.60 -21.48 -15.53
N GLU A 338 -19.24 -21.35 -14.38
CA GLU A 338 -19.55 -20.04 -13.76
C GLU A 338 -18.26 -19.24 -13.52
N ARG A 339 -17.21 -19.90 -13.00
CA ARG A 339 -15.89 -19.32 -12.83
C ARG A 339 -15.34 -18.76 -14.15
N ASP A 340 -15.32 -19.57 -15.20
CA ASP A 340 -14.70 -19.16 -16.46
C ASP A 340 -15.45 -18.02 -17.13
N LYS A 341 -16.77 -17.99 -17.00
CA LYS A 341 -17.56 -16.83 -17.45
C LYS A 341 -17.19 -15.56 -16.70
N PHE A 342 -17.10 -15.64 -15.37
CA PHE A 342 -16.73 -14.49 -14.54
C PHE A 342 -15.30 -14.01 -14.84
N LEU A 343 -14.34 -14.93 -14.81
CA LEU A 343 -12.95 -14.59 -15.06
C LEU A 343 -12.74 -14.04 -16.48
N ALA A 344 -13.36 -14.63 -17.50
CA ALA A 344 -13.22 -14.19 -18.88
C ALA A 344 -13.73 -12.74 -19.08
N ARG A 345 -14.95 -12.43 -18.62
CA ARG A 345 -15.48 -11.08 -18.82
C ARG A 345 -14.70 -9.98 -18.08
N ASN A 346 -13.96 -10.39 -17.03
CA ASN A 346 -13.07 -9.51 -16.28
C ASN A 346 -11.60 -9.52 -16.77
N GLY A 347 -11.29 -10.32 -17.82
CA GLY A 347 -9.92 -10.42 -18.35
C GLY A 347 -8.97 -11.22 -17.47
N LEU A 348 -9.48 -12.12 -16.64
CA LEU A 348 -8.72 -12.87 -15.64
C LEU A 348 -8.56 -14.35 -15.98
N LEU A 349 -8.92 -14.75 -17.20
CA LEU A 349 -8.84 -16.13 -17.64
C LEU A 349 -7.81 -16.32 -18.77
N TYR A 350 -7.73 -15.38 -19.72
CA TYR A 350 -6.74 -15.36 -20.77
C TYR A 350 -5.84 -14.16 -20.61
N GLY A 351 -4.57 -14.37 -20.36
CA GLY A 351 -3.61 -13.31 -20.12
C GLY A 351 -2.19 -13.81 -19.97
N GLN A 352 -1.29 -12.89 -19.67
CA GLN A 352 0.14 -13.12 -19.56
C GLN A 352 0.73 -12.31 -18.42
N LEU A 353 1.67 -12.88 -17.69
CA LEU A 353 2.55 -12.18 -16.77
C LEU A 353 3.76 -11.62 -17.54
N TYR A 354 4.12 -10.39 -17.22
CA TYR A 354 5.25 -9.66 -17.79
C TYR A 354 6.21 -9.29 -16.68
N GLY A 355 7.51 -9.48 -16.91
CA GLY A 355 8.57 -9.07 -16.01
C GLY A 355 9.31 -7.84 -16.54
N MET A 356 9.72 -6.95 -15.62
CA MET A 356 10.55 -5.80 -15.95
C MET A 356 11.92 -6.25 -16.43
N ALA A 357 12.39 -5.70 -17.55
CA ALA A 357 13.68 -5.99 -18.15
C ALA A 357 14.37 -4.71 -18.63
N LEU A 358 15.70 -4.72 -18.60
CA LEU A 358 16.53 -3.62 -19.05
C LEU A 358 17.47 -4.07 -20.17
N ASP A 359 17.83 -3.15 -21.07
CA ASP A 359 18.88 -3.36 -22.03
C ASP A 359 20.28 -3.15 -21.42
N ALA A 360 21.31 -3.64 -22.10
CA ALA A 360 22.69 -3.56 -21.64
C ALA A 360 23.20 -2.11 -21.43
N SER A 361 22.68 -1.15 -22.20
CA SER A 361 23.06 0.26 -22.06
C SER A 361 22.48 0.88 -20.80
N THR A 362 21.23 0.52 -20.45
CA THR A 362 20.57 0.94 -19.22
C THR A 362 21.30 0.34 -18.00
N TYR A 363 21.61 -0.95 -18.01
CA TYR A 363 22.41 -1.56 -16.94
C TYR A 363 23.74 -0.84 -16.72
N SER A 364 24.46 -0.55 -17.82
CA SER A 364 25.71 0.20 -17.75
C SER A 364 25.54 1.59 -17.14
N THR A 365 24.46 2.28 -17.50
CA THR A 365 24.14 3.61 -16.96
C THR A 365 23.84 3.56 -15.47
N LEU A 366 23.17 2.51 -15.01
CA LEU A 366 22.88 2.29 -13.59
C LEU A 366 24.09 1.81 -12.81
N GLY A 367 25.21 1.46 -13.47
CA GLY A 367 26.41 0.93 -12.83
C GLY A 367 26.25 -0.50 -12.31
N ILE A 368 25.36 -1.29 -12.93
CA ILE A 368 25.00 -2.65 -12.50
C ILE A 368 25.43 -3.63 -13.58
N SER A 369 25.94 -4.80 -13.19
CA SER A 369 26.28 -5.87 -14.11
C SER A 369 25.02 -6.59 -14.60
N ALA A 370 24.84 -6.71 -15.90
CA ALA A 370 23.73 -7.46 -16.51
C ALA A 370 23.95 -8.99 -16.54
N VAL A 371 25.07 -9.47 -16.00
CA VAL A 371 25.57 -10.82 -16.28
C VAL A 371 25.04 -11.88 -15.32
N ASP A 372 24.32 -11.47 -14.29
CA ASP A 372 23.91 -12.38 -13.21
C ASP A 372 22.38 -12.41 -13.12
N ALA A 373 21.75 -13.35 -13.85
CA ALA A 373 20.30 -13.54 -13.83
C ALA A 373 19.78 -13.92 -12.43
N ASP A 374 20.64 -14.46 -11.60
CA ASP A 374 20.34 -14.81 -10.20
C ASP A 374 20.65 -13.68 -9.22
N SER A 375 21.03 -12.50 -9.70
CA SER A 375 21.46 -11.43 -8.83
C SER A 375 20.33 -10.49 -8.45
N LYS A 376 20.43 -9.97 -7.23
CA LYS A 376 19.62 -8.91 -6.63
C LYS A 376 19.87 -7.54 -7.29
N MET A 377 19.72 -7.47 -8.60
CA MET A 377 20.08 -6.27 -9.39
C MET A 377 19.28 -5.04 -9.01
N LEU A 378 17.97 -5.24 -8.82
CA LEU A 378 17.08 -4.16 -8.38
C LEU A 378 17.41 -3.70 -6.95
N ASP A 379 17.72 -4.65 -6.06
CA ASP A 379 18.08 -4.30 -4.69
C ASP A 379 19.40 -3.52 -4.63
N ALA A 380 20.38 -3.91 -5.45
CA ALA A 380 21.63 -3.16 -5.60
C ALA A 380 21.39 -1.73 -6.12
N TYR A 381 20.45 -1.55 -7.04
CA TYR A 381 20.05 -0.23 -7.52
C TYR A 381 19.40 0.60 -6.41
N LEU A 382 18.48 0.02 -5.65
CA LEU A 382 17.74 0.72 -4.60
C LEU A 382 18.64 1.26 -3.50
N VAL A 383 19.72 0.54 -3.17
CA VAL A 383 20.67 0.97 -2.15
C VAL A 383 21.84 1.82 -2.70
N ASN A 384 22.00 1.97 -4.00
CA ASN A 384 23.03 2.80 -4.60
C ASN A 384 22.59 4.27 -4.72
N ALA A 385 22.91 5.08 -3.74
CA ALA A 385 22.58 6.51 -3.74
C ALA A 385 23.14 7.29 -4.94
N ASN A 386 24.20 6.81 -5.58
CA ASN A 386 24.85 7.46 -6.72
C ASN A 386 24.26 7.06 -8.07
N ALA A 387 23.42 6.04 -8.14
CA ALA A 387 22.76 5.65 -9.37
C ALA A 387 21.75 6.74 -9.81
N PRO A 388 21.52 6.91 -11.13
CA PRO A 388 20.46 7.76 -11.63
C PRO A 388 19.11 7.48 -10.95
N THR A 389 18.35 8.52 -10.67
CA THR A 389 17.04 8.37 -10.03
C THR A 389 15.95 7.84 -10.95
N SER A 390 16.15 7.90 -12.25
CA SER A 390 15.17 7.44 -13.24
C SER A 390 15.82 6.76 -14.43
N PHE A 391 15.11 5.79 -14.99
CA PHE A 391 15.50 5.06 -16.19
C PHE A 391 14.27 4.55 -16.95
N SER A 392 14.47 4.14 -18.21
CA SER A 392 13.43 3.48 -19.00
C SER A 392 13.58 1.97 -18.91
N ALA A 393 12.46 1.27 -18.81
CA ALA A 393 12.37 -0.18 -18.77
C ALA A 393 11.36 -0.69 -19.80
N ARG A 394 11.40 -1.99 -20.07
CA ARG A 394 10.34 -2.72 -20.75
C ARG A 394 9.89 -3.89 -19.92
N TYR A 395 8.64 -4.23 -20.05
CA TYR A 395 8.09 -5.45 -19.49
C TYR A 395 7.88 -6.45 -20.64
N TYR A 396 8.44 -7.62 -20.49
CA TYR A 396 8.34 -8.70 -21.45
C TYR A 396 7.63 -9.91 -20.87
N PRO A 397 6.94 -10.72 -21.71
CA PRO A 397 6.30 -11.95 -21.24
C PRO A 397 7.26 -12.85 -20.48
N THR A 398 6.80 -13.38 -19.35
CA THR A 398 7.47 -14.50 -18.67
C THR A 398 7.11 -15.80 -19.37
N SER A 399 7.76 -16.92 -19.03
CA SER A 399 7.40 -18.23 -19.57
C SER A 399 6.09 -18.77 -19.04
N TYR A 400 5.59 -18.25 -17.93
CA TYR A 400 4.32 -18.70 -17.36
C TYR A 400 3.13 -18.21 -18.16
N ARG A 401 2.27 -19.15 -18.55
CA ARG A 401 0.95 -18.86 -19.12
C ARG A 401 -0.03 -19.99 -18.75
N TRP A 402 -1.19 -19.60 -18.27
CA TRP A 402 -2.27 -20.51 -17.99
C TRP A 402 -2.94 -20.95 -19.29
N ASP A 403 -2.97 -22.26 -19.56
CA ASP A 403 -3.54 -22.85 -20.77
C ASP A 403 -4.78 -23.73 -20.54
N GLY A 404 -5.24 -23.81 -19.29
CA GLY A 404 -6.48 -24.45 -18.94
C GLY A 404 -6.39 -25.93 -18.57
N PHE A 405 -5.35 -26.42 -17.96
CA PHE A 405 -5.22 -27.84 -17.57
C PHE A 405 -5.48 -28.84 -18.68
N GLY A 406 -4.81 -28.71 -19.82
CA GLY A 406 -5.02 -29.57 -20.96
C GLY A 406 -4.66 -31.03 -20.71
N THR A 407 -3.79 -31.38 -19.78
CA THR A 407 -3.32 -32.74 -19.54
C THR A 407 -3.24 -33.08 -18.05
N PRO A 408 -3.37 -34.37 -17.69
CA PRO A 408 -3.14 -34.87 -16.34
C PRO A 408 -1.76 -34.56 -15.79
N GLU A 409 -0.77 -34.49 -16.63
CA GLU A 409 0.61 -34.19 -16.30
C GLU A 409 0.75 -32.76 -15.84
N ALA A 410 0.03 -31.85 -16.45
CA ALA A 410 0.03 -30.43 -16.08
C ALA A 410 -0.39 -30.17 -14.62
N VAL A 411 -1.19 -31.07 -14.05
CA VAL A 411 -1.60 -30.97 -12.64
C VAL A 411 -0.56 -31.56 -11.69
N LYS A 412 0.24 -32.49 -12.19
CA LYS A 412 1.29 -33.12 -11.40
C LYS A 412 2.53 -32.23 -11.28
N ASP A 413 2.69 -31.33 -12.21
CA ASP A 413 3.83 -30.43 -12.25
C ASP A 413 3.45 -29.09 -11.63
N THR A 414 4.05 -28.80 -10.50
CA THR A 414 3.83 -27.54 -9.78
C THR A 414 4.28 -26.33 -10.57
N GLU A 415 5.18 -26.52 -11.54
CA GLU A 415 5.64 -25.47 -12.44
C GLU A 415 4.49 -24.87 -13.26
N VAL A 416 3.42 -25.59 -13.46
CA VAL A 416 2.22 -25.08 -14.16
C VAL A 416 1.57 -23.91 -13.42
N PHE A 417 1.70 -23.88 -12.11
CA PHE A 417 1.05 -22.89 -11.26
C PHE A 417 1.95 -21.76 -10.79
N ARG A 418 3.25 -21.89 -10.96
CA ARG A 418 4.17 -20.85 -10.63
C ARG A 418 4.62 -20.10 -11.88
N TRP A 419 4.90 -18.84 -11.73
CA TRP A 419 5.53 -18.16 -12.82
C TRP A 419 7.00 -18.59 -12.96
N ALA A 420 7.48 -18.70 -14.20
CA ALA A 420 8.84 -19.10 -14.49
C ALA A 420 9.71 -17.87 -14.78
N GLN A 421 10.93 -17.91 -14.31
CA GLN A 421 11.97 -16.95 -14.68
C GLN A 421 12.64 -17.35 -16.00
N ASP A 422 13.43 -16.41 -16.57
CA ASP A 422 14.28 -16.75 -17.71
C ASP A 422 15.23 -17.90 -17.37
N GLY A 423 15.20 -18.89 -18.26
CA GLY A 423 16.01 -20.09 -18.10
C GLY A 423 15.45 -21.17 -17.17
N ASP A 424 14.31 -20.94 -16.52
CA ASP A 424 13.62 -21.95 -15.75
C ASP A 424 13.15 -23.10 -16.63
N THR A 425 12.93 -24.26 -16.01
CA THR A 425 12.37 -25.42 -16.67
C THR A 425 10.92 -25.58 -16.27
N VAL A 426 10.02 -25.40 -17.20
CA VAL A 426 8.57 -25.59 -17.02
C VAL A 426 8.15 -26.87 -17.69
N ASN A 427 7.48 -27.76 -16.98
CA ASN A 427 7.05 -29.07 -17.48
C ASN A 427 8.18 -29.88 -18.14
N GLY A 428 9.40 -29.81 -17.61
CA GLY A 428 10.55 -30.49 -18.16
C GLY A 428 11.16 -29.87 -19.41
N VAL A 429 10.62 -28.74 -19.86
CA VAL A 429 11.12 -28.00 -21.03
C VAL A 429 11.75 -26.71 -20.55
N LYS A 430 13.01 -26.51 -20.92
CA LYS A 430 13.68 -25.25 -20.65
C LYS A 430 13.09 -24.17 -21.55
N GLU A 431 12.62 -23.10 -20.91
CA GLU A 431 12.10 -21.92 -21.63
C GLU A 431 13.23 -21.14 -22.29
N ALA A 432 13.26 -21.23 -23.62
CA ALA A 432 14.30 -20.59 -24.43
C ALA A 432 14.00 -19.11 -24.75
N ASN A 433 12.76 -18.67 -24.56
CA ASN A 433 12.25 -17.41 -25.08
C ASN A 433 11.69 -16.46 -24.02
N ALA A 434 11.89 -16.74 -22.74
CA ALA A 434 11.43 -15.86 -21.68
C ALA A 434 12.11 -14.48 -21.74
N GLN A 435 13.26 -14.40 -22.39
CA GLN A 435 14.04 -13.18 -22.49
C GLN A 435 14.28 -12.79 -23.96
N PRO A 436 13.87 -11.59 -24.36
CA PRO A 436 14.13 -11.12 -25.72
C PRO A 436 15.60 -10.76 -25.89
N THR A 437 16.08 -10.90 -27.11
CA THR A 437 17.49 -10.57 -27.45
C THR A 437 17.84 -9.14 -27.05
N GLY A 438 18.87 -8.99 -26.22
CA GLY A 438 19.40 -7.70 -25.79
C GLY A 438 18.77 -7.10 -24.54
N TYR A 439 17.82 -7.80 -23.90
CA TYR A 439 17.23 -7.42 -22.62
C TYR A 439 17.45 -8.51 -21.60
N THR A 440 17.58 -8.13 -20.34
CA THR A 440 17.70 -9.05 -19.19
C THR A 440 16.69 -8.63 -18.14
N PHE A 441 16.01 -9.59 -17.50
CA PHE A 441 15.11 -9.31 -16.42
C PHE A 441 15.84 -8.62 -15.27
N PHE A 442 15.20 -7.58 -14.72
CA PHE A 442 15.71 -6.78 -13.63
C PHE A 442 15.17 -7.33 -12.32
N ASN A 443 15.82 -8.36 -11.83
CA ASN A 443 15.36 -9.15 -10.72
C ASN A 443 15.59 -8.49 -9.37
N SER A 444 14.65 -8.70 -8.47
CA SER A 444 14.74 -8.42 -7.04
C SER A 444 14.71 -9.74 -6.27
N ASP A 445 15.52 -9.82 -5.22
CA ASP A 445 15.48 -10.88 -4.23
C ASP A 445 14.70 -10.42 -2.97
N THR A 446 14.40 -9.15 -2.95
CA THR A 446 13.68 -8.55 -1.86
C THR A 446 12.20 -8.87 -1.98
N LYS A 447 11.60 -9.23 -0.88
CA LYS A 447 10.15 -9.24 -0.73
C LYS A 447 9.61 -7.87 -1.14
N VAL A 448 8.78 -7.86 -2.14
CA VAL A 448 8.08 -6.71 -2.63
C VAL A 448 6.72 -6.72 -1.96
N GLU A 449 6.52 -5.80 -1.05
CA GLU A 449 5.29 -5.68 -0.29
C GLU A 449 4.23 -4.90 -1.05
N HIS A 450 3.52 -4.06 -0.37
CA HIS A 450 2.43 -3.33 -0.96
C HIS A 450 2.85 -2.39 -2.09
N SER A 451 1.97 -2.28 -3.05
CA SER A 451 1.96 -1.23 -4.06
C SER A 451 0.71 -0.37 -3.90
N SER A 452 0.77 0.83 -4.44
CA SER A 452 -0.40 1.70 -4.57
C SER A 452 -0.44 2.36 -5.93
N VAL A 453 -1.60 2.30 -6.59
CA VAL A 453 -1.81 2.95 -7.88
C VAL A 453 -2.07 4.44 -7.69
N ASP A 454 -1.74 5.24 -8.73
CA ASP A 454 -2.06 6.66 -8.74
C ASP A 454 -3.58 6.86 -8.60
N PRO A 455 -4.03 7.63 -7.61
CA PRO A 455 -5.45 7.96 -7.47
C PRO A 455 -6.02 8.75 -8.64
N ASP A 456 -5.17 9.45 -9.42
CA ASP A 456 -5.56 10.04 -10.70
C ASP A 456 -5.78 8.94 -11.73
N THR A 457 -7.02 8.49 -11.87
CA THR A 457 -7.41 7.42 -12.78
C THR A 457 -7.11 7.68 -14.27
N SER A 458 -6.70 8.89 -14.64
CA SER A 458 -6.23 9.19 -16.00
C SER A 458 -4.80 8.73 -16.25
N LYS A 459 -4.04 8.43 -15.20
CA LYS A 459 -2.66 7.95 -15.23
C LYS A 459 -2.61 6.43 -15.11
N THR A 460 -1.55 5.84 -15.62
CA THR A 460 -1.28 4.41 -15.51
C THR A 460 0.09 4.24 -14.86
N ARG A 461 0.13 4.43 -13.56
CA ARG A 461 1.36 4.35 -12.78
C ARG A 461 1.07 3.90 -11.36
N TYR A 462 2.11 3.36 -10.72
CA TYR A 462 2.04 2.88 -9.35
C TYR A 462 3.35 3.18 -8.61
N ILE A 463 3.27 3.15 -7.30
CA ILE A 463 4.40 3.19 -6.39
C ILE A 463 4.46 1.86 -5.65
N GLN A 464 5.67 1.40 -5.38
CA GLN A 464 5.94 0.13 -4.74
C GLN A 464 7.03 0.28 -3.69
N ASN A 465 6.85 -0.35 -2.56
CA ASN A 465 7.87 -0.46 -1.53
C ASN A 465 8.64 -1.79 -1.63
N HIS A 466 9.81 -1.80 -1.03
CA HIS A 466 10.73 -2.92 -1.01
C HIS A 466 11.22 -3.14 0.42
N THR A 467 10.74 -4.19 1.03
CA THR A 467 10.92 -4.47 2.47
C THR A 467 12.38 -4.48 2.89
N ALA A 468 13.21 -5.33 2.33
CA ALA A 468 14.59 -5.49 2.81
C ALA A 468 15.48 -4.28 2.50
N SER A 469 15.20 -3.52 1.45
CA SER A 469 16.00 -2.34 1.09
C SER A 469 15.48 -1.05 1.72
N GLY A 470 14.21 -1.00 2.14
CA GLY A 470 13.56 0.22 2.59
C GLY A 470 13.36 1.26 1.48
N GLY A 471 13.43 0.84 0.21
CA GLY A 471 13.31 1.73 -0.95
C GLY A 471 11.89 1.87 -1.47
N LEU A 472 11.65 2.97 -2.22
CA LEU A 472 10.40 3.21 -2.95
C LEU A 472 10.69 3.43 -4.44
N LEU A 473 9.94 2.73 -5.27
CA LEU A 473 9.95 2.89 -6.73
C LEU A 473 8.60 3.38 -7.25
N GLY A 474 8.62 4.31 -8.19
CA GLY A 474 7.48 4.64 -9.02
C GLY A 474 7.67 4.07 -10.43
N VAL A 475 6.63 3.50 -11.00
CA VAL A 475 6.60 2.96 -12.37
C VAL A 475 5.46 3.61 -13.13
N ASP A 476 5.75 4.19 -14.29
CA ASP A 476 4.81 4.94 -15.12
C ASP A 476 4.75 4.36 -16.55
N PHE A 477 3.59 3.82 -16.91
CA PHE A 477 3.29 3.26 -18.22
C PHE A 477 2.68 4.31 -19.16
N GLN A 478 3.40 5.36 -19.46
CA GLN A 478 2.90 6.51 -20.25
C GLN A 478 2.32 6.14 -21.60
N LYS A 479 2.79 5.05 -22.22
CA LYS A 479 2.41 4.62 -23.57
C LYS A 479 1.40 3.47 -23.59
N ILE A 480 0.92 3.03 -22.44
CA ILE A 480 0.10 1.82 -22.35
C ILE A 480 -1.13 1.82 -23.26
N LYS A 481 -1.81 2.97 -23.36
CA LYS A 481 -3.01 3.12 -24.20
C LYS A 481 -2.75 2.85 -25.69
N GLN A 482 -1.54 3.12 -26.15
CA GLN A 482 -1.12 2.85 -27.52
C GLN A 482 -0.54 1.44 -27.64
N GLU A 483 0.23 0.99 -26.68
CA GLU A 483 1.02 -0.22 -26.76
C GLU A 483 0.22 -1.49 -26.50
N ILE A 484 -0.74 -1.46 -25.59
CA ILE A 484 -1.42 -2.67 -25.09
C ILE A 484 -2.12 -3.48 -26.19
N ALA A 485 -2.56 -2.84 -27.26
CA ALA A 485 -3.17 -3.50 -28.40
C ALA A 485 -2.30 -3.45 -29.68
N ALA A 486 -1.36 -2.50 -29.77
CA ALA A 486 -0.55 -2.31 -30.99
C ALA A 486 0.70 -3.18 -31.00
N ASN A 487 1.22 -3.55 -29.84
CA ASN A 487 2.44 -4.35 -29.73
C ASN A 487 2.21 -5.87 -29.84
N ASP A 488 1.05 -6.33 -30.24
CA ASP A 488 0.74 -7.73 -30.49
C ASP A 488 1.29 -8.14 -31.87
N LEU A 489 2.59 -8.45 -31.94
CA LEU A 489 3.30 -8.73 -33.18
C LEU A 489 3.12 -10.20 -33.62
N ASP A 490 3.01 -11.12 -32.69
CA ASP A 490 2.79 -12.55 -32.93
C ASP A 490 1.31 -12.91 -33.13
N LYS A 491 0.40 -11.93 -32.95
CA LYS A 491 -1.05 -12.08 -33.14
C LYS A 491 -1.72 -13.04 -32.18
N ASN A 492 -1.16 -13.24 -31.01
CA ASN A 492 -1.81 -14.04 -29.95
C ASN A 492 -2.88 -13.25 -29.17
N GLY A 493 -3.02 -11.97 -29.44
CA GLY A 493 -3.99 -11.07 -28.79
C GLY A 493 -3.50 -10.43 -27.50
N LEU A 494 -2.19 -10.54 -27.21
CA LEU A 494 -1.54 -9.94 -26.04
C LEU A 494 -0.28 -9.16 -26.51
N PRO A 495 0.13 -8.09 -25.84
CA PRO A 495 1.31 -7.34 -26.26
C PRO A 495 2.60 -8.13 -26.08
N ASP A 496 3.54 -8.02 -27.01
CA ASP A 496 4.88 -8.62 -26.91
C ASP A 496 5.79 -7.86 -25.94
N TYR A 497 5.50 -6.60 -25.66
CA TYR A 497 6.16 -5.81 -24.62
C TYR A 497 5.34 -4.58 -24.24
N LEU A 498 5.65 -4.04 -23.05
CA LEU A 498 5.13 -2.76 -22.56
C LEU A 498 6.30 -1.87 -22.16
N SER A 499 6.23 -0.58 -22.45
CA SER A 499 7.26 0.39 -22.06
C SER A 499 6.87 1.09 -20.75
N ALA A 500 7.86 1.29 -19.88
CA ALA A 500 7.69 2.01 -18.62
C ALA A 500 8.86 2.96 -18.35
N ASN A 501 8.59 4.02 -17.61
CA ASN A 501 9.60 4.83 -16.95
C ASN A 501 9.60 4.48 -15.46
N VAL A 502 10.78 4.31 -14.92
CA VAL A 502 10.98 3.95 -13.50
C VAL A 502 11.67 5.11 -12.80
N THR A 503 11.18 5.47 -11.63
CA THR A 503 11.74 6.52 -10.78
C THR A 503 11.98 5.97 -9.38
N ARG A 504 13.20 6.07 -8.87
CA ARG A 504 13.49 5.80 -7.47
C ARG A 504 13.05 7.00 -6.65
N ILE A 505 11.95 6.84 -5.93
CA ILE A 505 11.36 7.88 -5.08
C ILE A 505 12.19 8.08 -3.83
N LEU A 506 12.60 6.97 -3.21
CA LEU A 506 13.43 6.95 -2.02
C LEU A 506 14.46 5.83 -2.14
N SER A 507 15.71 6.15 -1.79
CA SER A 507 16.78 5.15 -1.69
C SER A 507 16.73 4.47 -0.33
N GLY A 508 16.87 3.15 -0.31
CA GLY A 508 17.03 2.39 0.92
C GLY A 508 18.39 2.55 1.61
N ALA A 509 19.41 3.01 0.85
CA ALA A 509 20.73 3.26 1.40
C ALA A 509 20.76 4.60 2.14
N ASN A 510 20.94 4.57 3.43
CA ASN A 510 21.08 5.78 4.26
C ASN A 510 19.93 6.79 4.06
N GLY A 511 18.77 6.29 3.72
CA GLY A 511 17.56 7.07 3.50
C GLY A 511 17.13 7.75 4.78
N ALA A 512 17.92 8.70 5.23
CA ALA A 512 17.59 9.50 6.37
C ALA A 512 16.38 10.36 6.00
N LEU A 513 15.21 9.80 6.16
CA LEU A 513 14.00 10.59 6.31
C LEU A 513 14.13 11.39 7.60
N LYS A 514 13.74 12.64 7.53
CA LYS A 514 13.52 13.42 8.74
C LYS A 514 12.18 13.01 9.32
N LEU A 515 12.15 12.50 10.54
CA LEU A 515 10.90 12.18 11.22
C LEU A 515 10.38 13.42 11.95
N ASP A 516 9.21 13.90 11.57
CA ASP A 516 8.51 14.94 12.31
C ASP A 516 7.50 14.32 13.28
N THR A 517 7.76 14.45 14.56
CA THR A 517 6.94 13.95 15.66
C THR A 517 6.13 15.06 16.35
N GLY A 518 5.97 16.22 15.73
CA GLY A 518 5.27 17.35 16.33
C GLY A 518 5.99 17.96 17.53
N ASN A 519 7.31 17.83 17.61
CA ASN A 519 8.16 18.30 18.72
C ASN A 519 7.85 17.70 20.09
N LYS A 520 7.27 16.52 20.14
CA LYS A 520 6.85 15.89 21.40
C LYS A 520 7.54 14.55 21.64
N GLY A 521 8.81 14.48 21.78
CA GLY A 521 9.62 13.39 22.30
C GLY A 521 9.03 11.97 22.20
N VAL A 522 8.42 11.62 21.07
CA VAL A 522 7.86 10.29 20.86
C VAL A 522 8.99 9.30 20.60
N GLY A 523 8.94 8.15 21.22
CA GLY A 523 9.85 7.06 20.92
C GLY A 523 9.74 6.68 19.44
N HIS A 524 10.83 6.79 18.72
CA HIS A 524 10.97 6.35 17.35
C HIS A 524 12.30 5.64 17.18
N TYR A 525 12.36 4.82 16.17
CA TYR A 525 13.46 3.95 15.92
C TYR A 525 14.41 4.54 14.89
N ASP A 526 15.69 4.57 15.20
CA ASP A 526 16.74 4.96 14.25
C ASP A 526 17.44 3.71 13.71
N ALA A 527 17.16 3.37 12.44
CA ALA A 527 17.75 2.20 11.79
C ALA A 527 19.26 2.30 11.57
N THR A 528 19.86 3.49 11.72
CA THR A 528 21.31 3.64 11.65
C THR A 528 22.00 3.12 12.90
N LEU A 529 21.26 2.98 14.00
CA LEU A 529 21.71 2.38 15.23
C LEU A 529 21.29 0.92 15.30
N ASN A 530 22.02 0.09 16.01
CA ASN A 530 21.61 -1.28 16.23
C ASN A 530 20.30 -1.28 17.07
N PRO A 531 19.16 -1.72 16.52
CA PRO A 531 17.88 -1.65 17.21
C PRO A 531 17.86 -2.38 18.55
N ASN A 532 18.59 -3.49 18.63
CA ASN A 532 18.67 -4.32 19.84
C ASN A 532 19.54 -3.72 20.94
N SER A 533 20.31 -2.68 20.63
CA SER A 533 21.20 -2.00 21.59
C SER A 533 20.73 -0.61 21.98
N GLN A 534 19.70 -0.08 21.36
CA GLN A 534 19.19 1.26 21.69
C GLN A 534 18.55 1.29 23.07
N THR A 535 18.82 2.34 23.80
CA THR A 535 18.04 2.67 24.98
C THR A 535 16.76 3.43 24.58
N ALA A 536 15.75 3.40 25.46
CA ALA A 536 14.55 4.20 25.23
C ALA A 536 14.85 5.71 25.04
N GLU A 537 15.89 6.22 25.70
CA GLU A 537 16.28 7.62 25.61
C GLU A 537 16.94 7.94 24.25
N GLU A 538 17.77 7.04 23.73
CA GLU A 538 18.37 7.21 22.40
C GLU A 538 17.29 7.15 21.34
N HIS A 539 16.38 6.24 21.49
CA HIS A 539 15.25 6.07 20.59
C HIS A 539 14.35 7.32 20.55
N ILE A 540 14.05 7.92 21.69
CA ILE A 540 13.25 9.14 21.80
C ILE A 540 13.95 10.36 21.19
N LYS A 541 15.26 10.44 21.23
CA LYS A 541 16.05 11.56 20.71
C LYS A 541 16.32 11.49 19.21
N ALA A 542 16.21 10.32 18.62
CA ALA A 542 16.46 10.16 17.19
C ALA A 542 15.39 10.93 16.39
N ASN A 543 15.81 11.80 15.49
CA ASN A 543 14.96 12.56 14.60
C ASN A 543 15.16 12.22 13.13
N LYS A 544 15.97 11.19 12.85
CA LYS A 544 16.20 10.64 11.53
C LYS A 544 15.93 9.15 11.59
N PHE A 545 15.36 8.60 10.53
CA PHE A 545 15.13 7.18 10.43
C PHE A 545 15.24 6.71 8.99
N ALA A 546 15.59 5.45 8.79
CA ALA A 546 15.29 4.74 7.57
C ALA A 546 13.92 4.04 7.72
N MET A 547 13.21 3.84 6.65
CA MET A 547 12.09 2.91 6.64
C MET A 547 12.63 1.51 6.89
N VAL A 548 12.00 0.80 7.80
CA VAL A 548 12.38 -0.57 8.14
C VAL A 548 11.24 -1.49 7.75
N SER A 549 11.53 -2.41 6.84
CA SER A 549 10.53 -3.34 6.33
C SER A 549 9.20 -2.64 5.99
N PRO A 550 9.18 -1.66 5.06
CA PRO A 550 7.94 -1.03 4.67
C PRO A 550 7.02 -2.08 4.04
N ASP A 551 5.79 -2.11 4.50
CA ASP A 551 4.76 -3.04 4.10
C ASP A 551 3.55 -2.28 3.56
N GLY A 552 2.56 -1.93 4.38
CA GLY A 552 1.38 -1.21 3.94
C GLY A 552 1.70 0.09 3.20
N LEU A 553 1.05 0.30 2.06
CA LEU A 553 1.24 1.49 1.24
C LEU A 553 -0.08 1.98 0.65
N LEU A 554 -0.40 3.25 0.89
CA LEU A 554 -1.51 3.95 0.23
C LEU A 554 -1.01 5.28 -0.35
N TRP A 555 -1.25 5.49 -1.63
CA TRP A 555 -1.13 6.80 -2.26
C TRP A 555 -2.48 7.51 -2.17
N ALA A 556 -2.56 8.54 -1.35
CA ALA A 556 -3.73 9.40 -1.21
C ALA A 556 -3.51 10.72 -1.94
N LYS A 557 -4.52 11.16 -2.69
CA LYS A 557 -4.51 12.42 -3.42
C LYS A 557 -5.63 13.31 -2.95
N SER A 558 -5.27 14.47 -2.45
CA SER A 558 -6.20 15.53 -2.03
C SER A 558 -6.12 16.74 -2.96
N SER A 559 -6.92 17.75 -2.71
CA SER A 559 -6.86 19.00 -3.48
C SER A 559 -5.60 19.85 -3.22
N ASP A 560 -4.86 19.53 -2.16
CA ASP A 560 -3.73 20.32 -1.68
C ASP A 560 -2.45 19.51 -1.42
N ALA A 561 -2.50 18.17 -1.53
CA ALA A 561 -1.32 17.32 -1.40
C ALA A 561 -1.49 15.95 -2.05
N ASP A 562 -0.38 15.38 -2.50
CA ASP A 562 -0.22 13.95 -2.75
C ASP A 562 0.63 13.35 -1.64
N VAL A 563 0.12 12.30 -0.99
CA VAL A 563 0.72 11.72 0.22
C VAL A 563 0.79 10.21 0.09
N LEU A 564 1.92 9.64 0.47
CA LEU A 564 2.06 8.21 0.72
C LEU A 564 1.88 7.96 2.22
N ILE A 565 0.91 7.14 2.58
CA ILE A 565 0.80 6.58 3.92
C ILE A 565 1.54 5.25 3.88
N ILE A 566 2.53 5.13 4.73
CA ILE A 566 3.46 3.99 4.75
C ILE A 566 3.41 3.34 6.12
N ASP A 567 3.36 2.04 6.12
CA ASP A 567 3.32 1.16 7.27
C ASP A 567 4.59 0.31 7.32
N GLU A 568 5.01 -0.06 8.52
CA GLU A 568 6.17 -0.93 8.73
C GLU A 568 5.76 -2.27 9.33
N ASP A 569 6.44 -3.33 8.87
CA ASP A 569 6.43 -4.68 9.43
C ASP A 569 7.87 -5.13 9.71
N SER A 570 8.46 -4.69 10.80
CA SER A 570 9.87 -4.97 11.08
C SER A 570 10.10 -5.92 12.25
N GLY A 571 9.06 -6.27 13.01
CA GLY A 571 9.20 -7.01 14.26
C GLY A 571 10.06 -6.29 15.30
N ASN A 572 10.11 -4.98 15.25
CA ASN A 572 11.01 -4.14 16.03
C ASN A 572 10.64 -4.11 17.51
N ASP A 573 11.61 -4.29 18.37
CA ASP A 573 11.44 -4.21 19.82
C ASP A 573 10.87 -2.88 20.35
N PHE A 574 10.96 -1.80 19.57
CA PHE A 574 10.42 -0.47 19.91
C PHE A 574 9.08 -0.16 19.24
N GLY A 575 8.58 -1.08 18.44
CA GLY A 575 7.28 -0.96 17.77
C GLY A 575 7.35 -0.53 16.31
N GLU A 576 6.31 -0.87 15.59
CA GLU A 576 6.11 -0.57 14.18
C GLU A 576 5.52 0.81 14.00
N ARG A 577 5.85 1.48 12.91
CA ARG A 577 5.44 2.88 12.66
C ARG A 577 4.49 2.97 11.47
N LYS A 578 3.57 3.91 11.59
CA LYS A 578 2.78 4.45 10.50
C LYS A 578 3.16 5.91 10.31
N PHE A 579 3.46 6.32 9.07
CA PHE A 579 3.83 7.70 8.77
C PHE A 579 3.33 8.13 7.40
N ALA A 580 3.26 9.45 7.19
CA ALA A 580 2.88 10.05 5.94
C ALA A 580 4.09 10.75 5.29
N LEU A 581 4.25 10.56 3.99
CA LEU A 581 5.32 11.14 3.20
C LEU A 581 4.73 11.89 2.01
N ARG A 582 5.02 13.20 1.91
CA ARG A 582 4.53 14.00 0.77
C ARG A 582 5.40 13.76 -0.46
N ILE A 583 4.73 13.65 -1.61
CA ILE A 583 5.40 13.48 -2.91
C ILE A 583 4.98 14.56 -3.90
N ASP A 584 5.85 14.82 -4.86
CA ASP A 584 5.51 15.56 -6.08
C ASP A 584 4.94 14.57 -7.10
N PRO A 585 3.64 14.64 -7.43
CA PRO A 585 3.03 13.70 -8.34
C PRO A 585 3.48 13.88 -9.80
N GLN A 586 4.14 15.00 -10.16
CA GLN A 586 4.65 15.21 -11.51
C GLN A 586 5.96 14.45 -11.74
N THR A 587 6.82 14.45 -10.74
CA THR A 587 8.16 13.85 -10.83
C THR A 587 8.27 12.51 -10.13
N LEU A 588 7.26 12.09 -9.37
CA LEU A 588 7.28 10.93 -8.48
C LEU A 588 8.52 10.98 -7.56
N SER A 589 8.74 12.10 -6.93
CA SER A 589 9.84 12.30 -5.99
C SER A 589 9.32 12.77 -4.64
N VAL A 590 10.03 12.41 -3.57
CA VAL A 590 9.74 12.96 -2.23
C VAL A 590 9.97 14.46 -2.27
N LEU A 591 9.15 15.22 -1.55
CA LEU A 591 9.40 16.64 -1.38
C LEU A 591 10.74 16.84 -0.65
N PRO A 592 11.44 17.96 -0.92
CA PRO A 592 12.89 18.05 -0.71
C PRO A 592 13.39 17.89 0.72
N ASP A 593 12.56 18.14 1.70
CA ASP A 593 12.92 17.94 3.10
C ASP A 593 12.83 16.48 3.54
N ALA A 594 12.29 15.61 2.66
CA ALA A 594 12.11 14.18 2.93
C ALA A 594 11.54 13.93 4.34
N THR A 595 10.53 14.72 4.73
CA THR A 595 9.91 14.61 6.04
C THR A 595 8.87 13.50 6.05
N GLY A 596 9.07 12.50 6.90
CA GLY A 596 8.04 11.55 7.29
C GLY A 596 7.27 12.09 8.49
N TYR A 597 5.99 12.38 8.30
CA TYR A 597 5.12 12.84 9.38
C TYR A 597 4.61 11.63 10.17
N PHE A 598 4.97 11.58 11.43
CA PHE A 598 4.65 10.46 12.31
C PHE A 598 3.15 10.42 12.62
N LEU A 599 2.48 9.35 12.28
CA LEU A 599 1.04 9.16 12.48
C LEU A 599 0.73 8.30 13.69
N ALA A 600 1.39 7.14 13.82
CA ALA A 600 1.16 6.19 14.89
C ALA A 600 2.36 5.23 15.06
N GLN A 601 2.36 4.54 16.18
CA GLN A 601 3.28 3.45 16.48
C GLN A 601 2.53 2.35 17.24
N ALA A 602 2.89 1.09 17.06
CA ALA A 602 2.26 -0.03 17.74
C ALA A 602 3.29 -1.08 18.14
N GLY A 603 3.01 -1.79 19.22
CA GLY A 603 3.84 -2.88 19.73
C GLY A 603 5.17 -2.44 20.32
N GLY A 604 6.08 -3.39 20.39
CA GLY A 604 7.45 -3.19 20.86
C GLY A 604 7.68 -3.63 22.32
N THR A 605 8.43 -4.73 22.48
CA THR A 605 8.76 -5.29 23.79
C THR A 605 9.64 -4.39 24.65
N LYS A 606 10.30 -3.42 24.07
CA LYS A 606 11.12 -2.42 24.74
C LYS A 606 10.49 -1.02 24.71
N ASN A 607 9.32 -0.88 24.12
CA ASN A 607 8.59 0.38 24.13
C ASN A 607 7.86 0.56 25.45
N PRO A 608 8.27 1.52 26.32
CA PRO A 608 7.63 1.68 27.62
C PRO A 608 6.17 2.09 27.53
N ARG A 609 5.76 2.76 26.47
CA ARG A 609 4.36 3.15 26.24
C ARG A 609 3.50 1.95 25.89
N ALA A 610 3.95 1.09 24.98
CA ALA A 610 3.27 -0.16 24.67
C ALA A 610 3.10 -1.04 25.91
N LEU A 611 4.16 -1.21 26.71
CA LEU A 611 4.12 -1.99 27.93
C LEU A 611 3.15 -1.40 28.97
N ALA A 612 3.13 -0.08 29.12
CA ALA A 612 2.20 0.57 30.04
C ALA A 612 0.74 0.43 29.57
N LYS A 613 0.50 0.52 28.27
CA LYS A 613 -0.82 0.35 27.68
C LYS A 613 -1.34 -1.08 27.84
N VAL A 614 -0.50 -2.06 27.58
CA VAL A 614 -0.85 -3.47 27.84
C VAL A 614 -1.19 -3.69 29.31
N ALA A 615 -0.41 -3.11 30.23
CA ALA A 615 -0.69 -3.20 31.67
C ALA A 615 -2.02 -2.52 32.05
N ALA A 616 -2.32 -1.37 31.46
CA ALA A 616 -3.57 -0.63 31.71
C ALA A 616 -4.80 -1.32 31.13
N ASN A 617 -4.64 -2.10 30.07
CA ASN A 617 -5.72 -2.73 29.31
C ASN A 617 -5.59 -4.26 29.26
N ALA A 618 -5.08 -4.87 30.33
CA ALA A 618 -4.81 -6.32 30.40
C ALA A 618 -6.03 -7.24 30.13
N GLY A 619 -7.22 -6.69 30.04
CA GLY A 619 -8.42 -7.38 29.60
C GLY A 619 -8.61 -7.39 28.09
N ASP A 620 -7.94 -6.49 27.35
CA ASP A 620 -8.10 -6.28 25.92
C ASP A 620 -6.84 -6.66 25.15
N PHE A 621 -5.67 -6.34 25.72
CA PHE A 621 -4.37 -6.61 25.11
C PHE A 621 -3.48 -7.34 26.11
N GLN A 622 -2.76 -8.34 25.67
CA GLN A 622 -1.85 -9.10 26.54
C GLN A 622 -0.41 -9.10 26.06
N SER A 623 -0.15 -8.59 24.86
CA SER A 623 1.19 -8.55 24.30
C SER A 623 1.47 -7.20 23.65
N ALA A 624 2.69 -6.71 23.85
CA ALA A 624 3.25 -5.59 23.12
C ALA A 624 4.14 -6.06 21.96
N ARG A 625 4.13 -7.36 21.63
CA ARG A 625 5.01 -7.93 20.61
C ARG A 625 4.35 -7.95 19.25
N ASN A 626 5.22 -7.95 18.23
CA ASN A 626 4.89 -8.32 16.85
C ASN A 626 3.57 -7.73 16.37
N SER A 627 3.45 -6.43 16.52
CA SER A 627 2.38 -5.68 15.87
C SER A 627 2.85 -5.28 14.49
N GLU A 628 1.93 -5.18 13.55
CA GLU A 628 2.19 -4.75 12.20
C GLU A 628 1.04 -3.85 11.73
N PHE A 629 1.37 -2.73 11.12
CA PHE A 629 0.40 -1.97 10.36
C PHE A 629 0.35 -2.50 8.92
N SER A 630 -0.82 -2.95 8.48
CA SER A 630 -0.97 -3.66 7.19
C SER A 630 -1.89 -2.93 6.22
N GLY A 631 -1.66 -1.67 6.03
CA GLY A 631 -2.32 -0.90 5.00
C GLY A 631 -3.47 -0.01 5.48
N SER A 632 -3.90 0.80 4.53
CA SER A 632 -4.93 1.81 4.72
C SER A 632 -5.81 1.92 3.47
N TRP A 633 -7.02 2.44 3.64
CA TRP A 633 -7.96 2.71 2.57
C TRP A 633 -8.63 4.07 2.77
N ASP A 634 -8.73 4.87 1.70
CA ASP A 634 -9.41 6.16 1.75
C ASP A 634 -10.94 5.95 1.69
N VAL A 635 -11.63 6.48 2.67
CA VAL A 635 -13.11 6.40 2.78
C VAL A 635 -13.77 7.79 2.71
N THR A 636 -13.01 8.80 2.34
CA THR A 636 -13.47 10.20 2.27
C THR A 636 -14.73 10.34 1.45
N ALA A 637 -14.78 9.71 0.28
CA ALA A 637 -15.96 9.77 -0.57
C ALA A 637 -17.23 9.18 0.07
N LEU A 638 -17.08 8.18 0.95
CA LEU A 638 -18.18 7.54 1.64
C LEU A 638 -18.80 8.43 2.72
N VAL A 639 -18.01 9.32 3.30
CA VAL A 639 -18.38 10.15 4.44
C VAL A 639 -18.63 11.61 4.08
N THR A 640 -18.21 12.04 2.89
CA THR A 640 -18.37 13.41 2.41
C THR A 640 -19.83 13.73 2.09
N ARG A 641 -20.26 14.92 2.52
CA ARG A 641 -21.55 15.49 2.15
C ARG A 641 -21.40 16.51 1.04
N LYS A 642 -22.38 16.54 0.15
CA LYS A 642 -22.56 17.59 -0.86
C LYS A 642 -22.98 18.91 -0.19
N GLU A 643 -23.00 20.01 -0.94
CA GLU A 643 -23.41 21.33 -0.46
C GLU A 643 -24.84 21.37 0.08
N ASP A 644 -25.73 20.52 -0.44
CA ASP A 644 -27.10 20.38 0.04
C ASP A 644 -27.22 19.54 1.33
N GLY A 645 -26.12 19.08 1.88
CA GLY A 645 -26.05 18.25 3.08
C GLY A 645 -26.31 16.75 2.84
N SER A 646 -26.67 16.33 1.64
CA SER A 646 -26.84 14.92 1.30
C SER A 646 -25.49 14.22 1.08
N PHE A 647 -25.46 12.91 1.24
CA PHE A 647 -24.30 12.12 0.84
C PHE A 647 -24.31 11.82 -0.67
N TYR A 648 -23.15 11.55 -1.24
CA TYR A 648 -23.05 10.93 -2.56
C TYR A 648 -23.70 9.56 -2.54
N THR A 649 -24.46 9.22 -3.57
CA THR A 649 -25.12 7.91 -3.72
C THR A 649 -24.15 6.84 -4.22
N VAL A 650 -24.52 5.56 -4.11
CA VAL A 650 -23.78 4.46 -4.72
C VAL A 650 -23.55 4.71 -6.22
N ASP A 651 -24.59 5.20 -6.93
CA ASP A 651 -24.49 5.45 -8.38
C ASP A 651 -23.54 6.61 -8.73
N GLU A 652 -23.47 7.65 -7.91
CA GLU A 652 -22.55 8.77 -8.09
C GLU A 652 -21.11 8.38 -7.80
N LEU A 653 -20.88 7.38 -6.96
CA LEU A 653 -19.53 6.89 -6.62
C LEU A 653 -19.05 5.74 -7.51
N LYS A 654 -19.87 5.25 -8.45
CA LYS A 654 -19.44 4.22 -9.41
C LYS A 654 -18.28 4.69 -10.29
N GLY A 655 -17.52 3.73 -10.80
CA GLY A 655 -16.35 4.01 -11.61
C GLY A 655 -15.30 4.77 -10.80
N ASN A 656 -14.88 5.93 -11.30
CA ASN A 656 -13.92 6.80 -10.61
C ASN A 656 -14.57 7.85 -9.69
N GLY A 657 -15.87 7.72 -9.38
CA GLY A 657 -16.58 8.70 -8.56
C GLY A 657 -15.97 8.88 -7.16
N HIS A 658 -15.47 7.82 -6.55
CA HIS A 658 -14.72 7.89 -5.29
C HIS A 658 -13.52 8.83 -5.41
N GLN A 659 -12.63 8.58 -6.36
CA GLN A 659 -11.40 9.34 -6.55
C GLN A 659 -11.68 10.82 -6.88
N LEU A 660 -12.74 11.10 -7.63
CA LEU A 660 -13.11 12.48 -7.95
C LEU A 660 -13.55 13.27 -6.70
N VAL A 661 -14.25 12.63 -5.77
CA VAL A 661 -14.62 13.25 -4.50
C VAL A 661 -13.38 13.44 -3.63
N GLU A 662 -12.57 12.42 -3.45
CA GLU A 662 -11.35 12.43 -2.64
C GLU A 662 -10.40 13.55 -3.11
N GLN A 663 -10.08 13.59 -4.40
CA GLN A 663 -9.20 14.61 -4.98
C GLN A 663 -9.73 16.04 -4.90
N SER A 664 -11.02 16.21 -4.68
CA SER A 664 -11.63 17.54 -4.53
C SER A 664 -11.54 18.10 -3.10
N ARG A 665 -11.19 17.26 -2.12
CA ARG A 665 -11.14 17.63 -0.71
C ARG A 665 -9.70 17.88 -0.27
N PRO A 666 -9.47 18.83 0.66
CA PRO A 666 -8.16 18.99 1.27
C PRO A 666 -7.85 17.81 2.19
N LEU A 667 -6.56 17.55 2.42
CA LEU A 667 -6.11 16.36 3.15
C LEU A 667 -6.65 16.27 4.59
N ASP A 668 -6.79 17.40 5.27
CA ASP A 668 -7.34 17.46 6.63
C ASP A 668 -8.84 17.11 6.73
N GLU A 669 -9.53 17.00 5.59
CA GLU A 669 -10.90 16.49 5.49
C GLU A 669 -10.96 15.01 5.09
N HIS A 670 -9.80 14.40 4.77
CA HIS A 670 -9.77 12.98 4.43
C HIS A 670 -9.98 12.10 5.66
N VAL A 671 -10.68 11.03 5.43
CA VAL A 671 -10.93 9.97 6.41
C VAL A 671 -10.48 8.64 5.82
N PHE A 672 -9.74 7.91 6.60
CA PHE A 672 -9.18 6.62 6.23
C PHE A 672 -9.66 5.53 7.19
N ILE A 673 -9.59 4.28 6.73
CA ILE A 673 -9.56 3.11 7.59
C ILE A 673 -8.20 2.46 7.48
N GLY A 674 -7.83 1.69 8.50
CA GLY A 674 -6.60 0.93 8.52
C GLY A 674 -6.73 -0.26 9.45
N VAL A 675 -5.77 -1.16 9.36
CA VAL A 675 -5.69 -2.35 10.18
C VAL A 675 -4.36 -2.43 10.90
N LEU A 676 -4.36 -3.14 12.01
CA LEU A 676 -3.20 -3.50 12.77
C LEU A 676 -3.28 -4.98 13.10
N GLN A 677 -2.27 -5.73 12.75
CA GLN A 677 -2.07 -7.10 13.15
C GLN A 677 -1.41 -7.18 14.54
N GLN A 678 -1.69 -8.25 15.28
CA GLN A 678 -1.08 -8.54 16.56
C GLN A 678 -0.80 -10.04 16.69
N SER A 679 0.31 -10.49 16.15
CA SER A 679 0.64 -11.91 15.96
C SER A 679 0.78 -12.74 17.22
N SER A 680 0.99 -12.12 18.35
CA SER A 680 1.18 -12.84 19.61
C SER A 680 0.08 -12.60 20.63
N GLU A 681 -1.05 -12.04 20.21
CA GLU A 681 -2.17 -11.84 21.11
C GLU A 681 -2.86 -13.17 21.38
N SER A 682 -2.71 -13.65 22.58
CA SER A 682 -3.29 -14.92 23.05
C SER A 682 -4.23 -14.74 24.21
N GLY A 683 -4.56 -13.50 24.53
CA GLY A 683 -5.35 -13.17 25.71
C GLY A 683 -6.70 -12.54 25.42
N GLY A 684 -7.38 -12.10 26.47
CA GLY A 684 -8.62 -11.36 26.39
C GLY A 684 -9.67 -12.03 25.51
N ALA A 685 -10.34 -11.25 24.68
CA ALA A 685 -11.40 -11.71 23.77
C ALA A 685 -10.89 -12.70 22.72
N VAL A 686 -9.66 -12.56 22.24
CA VAL A 686 -9.05 -13.50 21.30
C VAL A 686 -9.01 -14.91 21.89
N LYS A 687 -8.49 -15.06 23.11
CA LYS A 687 -8.42 -16.35 23.79
C LYS A 687 -9.80 -16.89 24.15
N GLU A 688 -10.67 -16.06 24.69
CA GLU A 688 -12.01 -16.47 25.11
C GLU A 688 -12.85 -17.00 23.95
N ASN A 689 -12.71 -16.37 22.80
CA ASN A 689 -13.45 -16.72 21.59
C ASN A 689 -12.65 -17.58 20.63
N LYS A 690 -11.43 -17.95 20.98
CA LYS A 690 -10.51 -18.76 20.19
C LYS A 690 -10.37 -18.21 18.76
N ALA A 691 -10.18 -16.92 18.67
CA ALA A 691 -10.17 -16.18 17.43
C ALA A 691 -8.81 -16.18 16.73
N ASP A 692 -7.94 -17.11 17.07
CA ASP A 692 -6.59 -17.27 16.57
C ASP A 692 -5.69 -16.07 16.95
N TYR A 693 -5.16 -15.31 16.02
CA TYR A 693 -4.38 -14.10 16.29
C TYR A 693 -5.25 -12.93 16.72
N GLY A 694 -4.62 -11.80 17.05
CA GLY A 694 -5.29 -10.56 17.39
C GLY A 694 -5.18 -9.52 16.29
N GLY A 695 -5.79 -8.39 16.51
CA GLY A 695 -5.69 -7.23 15.66
C GLY A 695 -6.86 -6.28 15.82
N GLN A 696 -6.76 -5.18 15.10
CA GLN A 696 -7.74 -4.12 15.23
C GLN A 696 -7.96 -3.42 13.88
N ILE A 697 -9.21 -3.04 13.63
CA ILE A 697 -9.61 -2.19 12.54
C ILE A 697 -9.94 -0.82 13.13
N PHE A 698 -9.46 0.26 12.53
CA PHE A 698 -9.68 1.62 13.01
C PHE A 698 -10.03 2.58 11.88
N GLN A 699 -10.69 3.66 12.22
CA GLN A 699 -10.88 4.84 11.38
C GLN A 699 -9.90 5.92 11.82
N PHE A 700 -9.30 6.66 10.87
CA PHE A 700 -8.38 7.72 11.19
C PHE A 700 -8.44 8.88 10.19
N SER A 701 -7.92 10.04 10.59
CA SER A 701 -7.68 11.20 9.75
C SER A 701 -6.26 11.71 9.92
N ILE A 702 -5.78 12.46 8.93
CA ILE A 702 -4.43 13.01 8.90
C ILE A 702 -4.52 14.53 8.87
N ASP A 703 -3.67 15.20 9.67
CA ASP A 703 -3.53 16.65 9.70
C ASP A 703 -2.04 17.00 9.66
N ILE A 704 -1.47 16.97 8.46
CA ILE A 704 -0.07 17.29 8.19
C ILE A 704 0.04 18.57 7.38
N PRO A 705 1.16 19.29 7.42
CA PRO A 705 1.37 20.48 6.59
C PRO A 705 1.26 20.14 5.09
N THR A 706 0.34 20.80 4.38
CA THR A 706 0.06 20.52 2.94
C THR A 706 0.44 21.65 1.99
N GLY A 707 0.89 22.81 2.47
CA GLY A 707 1.19 23.99 1.66
C GLY A 707 2.26 23.78 0.59
N ILE A 708 2.39 24.75 -0.33
CA ILE A 708 3.44 24.76 -1.35
C ILE A 708 4.77 25.12 -0.69
N PRO A 709 5.81 24.27 -0.78
CA PRO A 709 7.09 24.58 -0.15
C PRO A 709 7.79 25.76 -0.82
N VAL A 710 8.36 26.63 -0.01
CA VAL A 710 9.29 27.67 -0.45
C VAL A 710 10.71 27.21 -0.11
N TYR A 711 11.44 26.80 -1.14
CA TYR A 711 12.80 26.31 -1.01
C TYR A 711 13.78 27.45 -0.78
N ARG A 712 14.70 27.26 0.15
CA ARG A 712 15.79 28.18 0.43
C ARG A 712 17.11 27.60 0.00
N LEU A 713 17.84 28.37 -0.81
CA LEU A 713 19.18 28.06 -1.25
C LEU A 713 20.13 29.18 -0.78
N HIS A 714 21.32 28.81 -0.35
CA HIS A 714 22.39 29.72 -0.01
C HIS A 714 23.30 29.94 -1.23
N ASP A 715 23.47 31.18 -1.67
CA ASP A 715 24.45 31.53 -2.68
C ASP A 715 25.86 31.60 -2.07
N THR A 716 26.71 30.69 -2.51
CA THR A 716 28.08 30.56 -1.98
C THR A 716 29.03 31.70 -2.44
N LYS A 717 28.61 32.57 -3.38
CA LYS A 717 29.41 33.68 -3.87
C LYS A 717 29.30 34.92 -2.99
N ASP A 718 28.10 35.23 -2.57
CA ASP A 718 27.84 36.50 -1.84
C ASP A 718 27.19 36.30 -0.46
N GLY A 719 26.86 35.03 -0.11
CA GLY A 719 26.23 34.65 1.15
C GLY A 719 24.76 35.03 1.26
N SER A 720 24.13 35.42 0.17
CA SER A 720 22.70 35.71 0.13
C SER A 720 21.85 34.42 0.05
N HIS A 721 20.54 34.58 0.21
CA HIS A 721 19.60 33.45 0.07
C HIS A 721 18.65 33.66 -1.11
N PHE A 722 18.45 32.57 -1.83
CA PHE A 722 17.51 32.50 -2.94
C PHE A 722 16.28 31.71 -2.48
N PHE A 723 15.09 32.19 -2.82
CA PHE A 723 13.83 31.57 -2.45
C PHE A 723 13.01 31.26 -3.71
N THR A 724 12.48 30.03 -3.79
CA THR A 724 11.63 29.62 -4.90
C THR A 724 10.60 28.59 -4.48
N THR A 725 9.45 28.63 -5.11
CA THR A 725 8.45 27.53 -5.04
C THR A 725 8.63 26.50 -6.17
N ASN A 726 9.55 26.75 -7.10
CA ASN A 726 9.75 25.95 -8.28
C ASN A 726 10.89 24.94 -8.06
N VAL A 727 10.53 23.67 -8.00
CA VAL A 727 11.47 22.56 -7.77
C VAL A 727 12.55 22.49 -8.87
N LYS A 728 12.20 22.74 -10.13
CA LYS A 728 13.17 22.72 -11.24
C LYS A 728 14.17 23.87 -11.15
N GLU A 729 13.72 25.04 -10.69
CA GLU A 729 14.61 26.19 -10.43
C GLU A 729 15.56 25.88 -9.29
N ARG A 730 15.07 25.30 -8.19
CA ARG A 730 15.90 24.82 -7.10
C ARG A 730 16.97 23.83 -7.60
N ASP A 731 16.57 22.81 -8.36
CA ASP A 731 17.47 21.75 -8.82
C ASP A 731 18.48 22.29 -9.82
N ALA A 732 18.09 23.21 -10.70
CA ALA A 732 18.99 23.83 -11.66
C ALA A 732 20.06 24.72 -10.99
N LEU A 733 19.72 25.35 -9.88
CA LEU A 733 20.63 26.22 -9.13
C LEU A 733 21.53 25.43 -8.16
N THR A 734 21.03 24.32 -7.63
CA THR A 734 21.81 23.46 -6.73
C THR A 734 23.04 22.91 -7.46
N GLY A 735 24.21 23.17 -6.93
CA GLY A 735 25.50 22.85 -7.56
C GLY A 735 26.05 23.90 -8.52
N GLN A 736 25.30 24.99 -8.79
CA GLN A 736 25.76 26.13 -9.61
C GLN A 736 26.10 27.37 -8.77
N ASN A 737 26.82 27.24 -7.70
CA ASN A 737 27.11 28.27 -6.68
C ASN A 737 25.97 28.46 -5.67
N HIS A 738 24.94 27.62 -5.70
CA HIS A 738 23.91 27.58 -4.68
C HIS A 738 23.92 26.21 -3.99
N SER A 739 23.84 26.22 -2.68
CA SER A 739 23.61 25.03 -1.87
C SER A 739 22.18 25.05 -1.36
N TYR A 740 21.44 23.97 -1.59
CA TYR A 740 20.12 23.82 -1.00
C TYR A 740 20.23 23.68 0.52
N GLU A 741 19.46 24.45 1.27
CA GLU A 741 19.48 24.43 2.73
C GLU A 741 18.26 23.68 3.30
N ALA A 742 17.05 24.16 2.98
CA ALA A 742 15.81 23.60 3.54
C ALA A 742 14.57 24.20 2.84
N VAL A 743 13.40 23.70 3.20
CA VAL A 743 12.14 24.43 3.03
C VAL A 743 12.12 25.52 4.10
N ALA A 744 12.06 26.78 3.69
CA ALA A 744 12.01 27.91 4.59
C ALA A 744 10.66 28.00 5.31
N PHE A 745 9.59 27.76 4.56
CA PHE A 745 8.20 27.71 5.01
C PHE A 745 7.31 27.14 3.89
N ASN A 746 6.07 26.78 4.23
CA ASN A 746 5.09 26.35 3.24
C ASN A 746 4.03 27.43 3.03
N LEU A 747 3.69 27.74 1.77
CA LEU A 747 2.58 28.62 1.45
C LEU A 747 1.26 27.86 1.70
N PRO A 748 0.32 28.42 2.47
CA PRO A 748 -0.91 27.70 2.79
C PRO A 748 -1.78 27.48 1.55
N SER A 749 -2.35 26.31 1.43
CA SER A 749 -3.31 25.98 0.37
C SER A 749 -4.59 26.84 0.41
N LYS A 750 -4.97 27.31 1.59
CA LYS A 750 -6.16 28.13 1.85
C LYS A 750 -5.84 29.63 2.04
N GLY A 751 -4.66 30.07 1.67
CA GLY A 751 -4.27 31.49 1.73
C GLY A 751 -5.23 32.36 0.92
N THR A 752 -5.58 33.54 1.44
CA THR A 752 -6.58 34.43 0.85
C THR A 752 -5.98 35.57 0.02
N GLN A 753 -4.66 35.73 0.04
CA GLN A 753 -3.94 36.75 -0.73
C GLN A 753 -2.88 36.14 -1.62
N ALA A 754 -2.76 36.63 -2.86
CA ALA A 754 -1.70 36.23 -3.77
C ALA A 754 -0.33 36.70 -3.26
N LEU A 755 0.64 35.81 -3.23
CA LEU A 755 2.04 36.15 -2.99
C LEU A 755 2.75 36.41 -4.31
N HIS A 756 3.11 37.67 -4.57
CA HIS A 756 3.75 38.11 -5.80
C HIS A 756 5.26 38.00 -5.69
N ARG A 757 5.89 37.45 -6.75
CA ARG A 757 7.33 37.31 -6.88
C ARG A 757 7.89 38.32 -7.86
N PHE A 758 9.01 38.96 -7.44
CA PHE A 758 9.80 39.87 -8.26
C PHE A 758 11.24 39.41 -8.29
N HIS A 759 11.86 39.36 -9.45
CA HIS A 759 13.30 39.18 -9.61
C HIS A 759 14.01 40.57 -9.60
N ASN A 760 15.05 40.72 -8.80
CA ASN A 760 15.89 41.91 -8.81
C ASN A 760 17.02 41.75 -9.82
N SER A 761 16.90 42.40 -10.98
CA SER A 761 17.88 42.33 -12.08
C SER A 761 19.25 42.89 -11.76
N ARG A 762 19.41 43.58 -10.62
CA ARG A 762 20.68 44.15 -10.16
C ARG A 762 21.41 43.23 -9.19
N SER A 763 20.70 42.65 -8.26
CA SER A 763 21.28 41.77 -7.23
C SER A 763 21.14 40.30 -7.53
N GLY A 764 20.25 39.89 -8.46
CA GLY A 764 19.90 38.49 -8.71
C GLY A 764 18.94 37.89 -7.69
N GLY A 765 18.62 38.62 -6.61
CA GLY A 765 17.73 38.14 -5.57
C GLY A 765 16.24 38.31 -5.91
N HIS A 766 15.39 37.80 -5.02
CA HIS A 766 13.95 37.89 -5.16
C HIS A 766 13.30 38.66 -4.02
N LEU A 767 12.24 39.39 -4.35
CA LEU A 767 11.31 39.99 -3.41
C LEU A 767 9.96 39.29 -3.50
N PHE A 768 9.38 38.92 -2.37
CA PHE A 768 8.01 38.44 -2.26
C PHE A 768 7.15 39.46 -1.52
N THR A 769 5.95 39.74 -2.05
CA THR A 769 4.97 40.61 -1.37
C THR A 769 3.55 40.10 -1.58
N ALA A 770 2.75 40.15 -0.52
CA ALA A 770 1.31 39.94 -0.58
C ALA A 770 0.53 41.26 -0.67
N ASN A 771 1.24 42.40 -0.69
CA ASN A 771 0.64 43.73 -0.71
C ASN A 771 0.44 44.22 -2.14
N GLU A 772 -0.83 44.27 -2.60
CA GLU A 772 -1.17 44.74 -3.94
C GLU A 772 -0.74 46.20 -4.24
N THR A 773 -0.72 47.06 -3.22
CA THR A 773 -0.25 48.44 -3.40
C THR A 773 1.27 48.48 -3.62
N GLU A 774 2.03 47.71 -2.87
CA GLU A 774 3.48 47.55 -3.07
C GLU A 774 3.77 46.96 -4.45
N LYS A 775 3.09 45.91 -4.83
CA LYS A 775 3.16 45.29 -6.18
C LYS A 775 2.94 46.30 -7.28
N ALA A 776 1.84 47.08 -7.18
CA ALA A 776 1.51 48.10 -8.19
C ALA A 776 2.58 49.17 -8.27
N SER A 777 3.11 49.63 -7.15
CA SER A 777 4.21 50.63 -7.05
C SER A 777 5.49 50.08 -7.68
N LEU A 778 5.85 48.84 -7.41
CA LEU A 778 7.06 48.21 -7.97
C LEU A 778 6.96 48.03 -9.49
N ILE A 779 5.81 47.63 -10.00
CA ILE A 779 5.57 47.53 -11.45
C ILE A 779 5.62 48.92 -12.12
N ALA A 780 5.09 49.94 -11.50
CA ALA A 780 5.10 51.30 -12.01
C ALA A 780 6.48 51.97 -11.98
N ASN A 781 7.45 51.39 -11.27
CA ASN A 781 8.82 51.93 -11.13
C ASN A 781 9.89 51.02 -11.76
N PRO A 782 10.09 51.04 -13.10
CA PRO A 782 11.11 50.21 -13.78
C PRO A 782 12.54 50.49 -13.29
N GLN A 783 12.78 51.67 -12.67
CA GLN A 783 14.09 52.04 -12.17
C GLN A 783 14.43 51.28 -10.87
N SER A 784 13.52 50.62 -10.24
CA SER A 784 13.77 49.73 -9.07
C SER A 784 14.69 48.55 -9.40
N GLY A 785 14.72 48.10 -10.65
CA GLY A 785 15.37 46.88 -11.05
C GLY A 785 14.57 45.60 -10.76
N LEU A 786 13.38 45.73 -10.15
CA LEU A 786 12.49 44.62 -9.81
C LEU A 786 11.55 44.29 -10.99
N VAL A 787 11.65 43.08 -11.50
CA VAL A 787 10.86 42.56 -12.61
C VAL A 787 9.82 41.59 -12.04
N TYR A 788 8.56 41.82 -12.34
CA TYR A 788 7.47 40.97 -11.88
C TYR A 788 7.47 39.63 -12.62
N GLU A 789 7.48 38.52 -11.87
CA GLU A 789 7.53 37.15 -12.41
C GLU A 789 6.20 36.41 -12.27
N GLY A 790 5.25 36.94 -11.50
CA GLY A 790 3.95 36.31 -11.31
C GLY A 790 3.61 36.01 -9.86
N VAL A 791 2.63 35.15 -9.68
CA VAL A 791 2.16 34.68 -8.36
C VAL A 791 2.91 33.41 -7.99
N ALA A 792 3.55 33.40 -6.81
CA ALA A 792 4.25 32.24 -6.27
C ALA A 792 3.31 31.24 -5.55
N GLY A 793 2.18 31.73 -5.07
CA GLY A 793 1.17 30.99 -4.34
C GLY A 793 0.27 31.93 -3.56
N ASN A 794 -0.45 31.40 -2.57
CA ASN A 794 -1.31 32.18 -1.71
C ASN A 794 -0.79 32.21 -0.27
N VAL A 795 -1.12 33.27 0.46
CA VAL A 795 -0.73 33.52 1.87
C VAL A 795 -1.89 34.21 2.59
N TRP A 796 -1.77 34.38 3.88
CA TRP A 796 -2.64 35.29 4.63
C TRP A 796 -1.99 36.65 4.82
N ALA A 797 -2.79 37.68 4.96
CA ALA A 797 -2.30 39.05 5.21
C ALA A 797 -1.38 39.14 6.44
N ALA A 798 -0.40 40.01 6.38
CA ALA A 798 0.40 40.34 7.53
C ALA A 798 -0.49 40.78 8.72
N GLY A 799 -0.29 40.18 9.88
CA GLY A 799 -1.12 40.43 11.06
C GLY A 799 -2.50 39.76 11.05
N SER A 800 -2.75 38.85 10.10
CA SER A 800 -3.97 38.02 10.07
C SER A 800 -4.06 37.15 11.33
N ALA A 801 -5.25 37.13 11.94
CA ALA A 801 -5.52 36.33 13.15
C ALA A 801 -6.01 34.90 12.81
N VAL A 802 -5.54 34.31 11.72
CA VAL A 802 -5.88 32.94 11.37
C VAL A 802 -5.20 31.98 12.36
N ALA A 803 -5.98 31.14 13.01
CA ALA A 803 -5.48 30.17 13.97
C ALA A 803 -4.48 29.24 13.28
N GLY A 804 -3.32 29.00 13.91
CA GLY A 804 -2.26 28.16 13.36
C GLY A 804 -1.35 28.84 12.33
N SER A 805 -1.65 30.05 11.88
CA SER A 805 -0.77 30.78 10.95
C SER A 805 0.52 31.26 11.63
N THR A 806 1.61 31.22 10.88
CA THR A 806 2.95 31.62 11.32
C THR A 806 3.38 32.87 10.57
N PRO A 807 3.89 33.91 11.24
CA PRO A 807 4.39 35.11 10.58
C PRO A 807 5.69 34.81 9.83
N VAL A 808 5.81 35.31 8.61
CA VAL A 808 7.06 35.35 7.84
C VAL A 808 7.62 36.76 7.93
N TYR A 809 8.78 36.86 8.58
CA TYR A 809 9.49 38.11 8.70
C TYR A 809 10.27 38.42 7.43
N ARG A 810 10.23 39.68 7.01
CA ARG A 810 10.96 40.16 5.84
C ARG A 810 12.07 41.11 6.30
N LEU A 811 13.28 40.83 5.88
CA LEU A 811 14.46 41.65 6.18
C LEU A 811 15.11 42.05 4.85
N PHE A 812 15.63 43.25 4.79
CA PHE A 812 16.36 43.80 3.64
C PHE A 812 17.81 44.03 3.99
N ASN A 813 18.73 43.57 3.18
CA ASN A 813 20.15 43.82 3.31
C ASN A 813 20.54 44.95 2.36
N SER A 814 20.89 46.12 2.90
CA SER A 814 21.23 47.34 2.13
C SER A 814 22.57 47.21 1.38
N GLN A 815 23.45 46.30 1.78
CA GLN A 815 24.74 46.11 1.14
C GLN A 815 24.61 45.19 -0.11
N SER A 816 23.89 44.08 0.01
CA SER A 816 23.72 43.12 -1.07
C SER A 816 22.50 43.39 -1.96
N GLY A 817 21.54 44.16 -1.47
CA GLY A 817 20.27 44.41 -2.15
C GLY A 817 19.29 43.22 -2.15
N HIS A 818 19.52 42.22 -1.31
CA HIS A 818 18.71 41.04 -1.18
C HIS A 818 17.71 41.13 -0.04
N HIS A 819 16.56 40.48 -0.22
CA HIS A 819 15.61 40.23 0.86
C HIS A 819 15.83 38.85 1.44
N HIS A 820 15.61 38.74 2.74
CA HIS A 820 15.57 37.48 3.47
C HIS A 820 14.21 37.29 4.10
N PHE A 821 13.73 36.01 4.05
CA PHE A 821 12.43 35.61 4.57
C PHE A 821 12.62 34.49 5.56
N THR A 822 12.09 34.66 6.79
CA THR A 822 12.18 33.60 7.80
C THR A 822 10.94 33.57 8.69
N VAL A 823 10.59 32.37 9.14
CA VAL A 823 9.60 32.15 10.22
C VAL A 823 10.28 32.05 11.58
N ASP A 824 11.61 31.93 11.62
CA ASP A 824 12.39 31.78 12.83
C ASP A 824 12.74 33.12 13.45
N GLN A 825 12.15 33.39 14.62
CA GLN A 825 12.42 34.61 15.41
C GLN A 825 13.89 34.69 15.90
N ALA A 826 14.55 33.55 16.12
CA ALA A 826 15.93 33.54 16.54
C ALA A 826 16.87 33.95 15.39
N GLU A 827 16.62 33.42 14.18
CA GLU A 827 17.33 33.81 12.96
C GLU A 827 17.14 35.29 12.67
N ARG A 828 15.90 35.81 12.74
CA ARG A 828 15.62 37.26 12.61
C ARG A 828 16.44 38.11 13.57
N SER A 829 16.43 37.69 14.84
CA SER A 829 17.19 38.43 15.89
C SER A 829 18.69 38.36 15.66
N ALA A 830 19.22 37.24 15.21
CA ALA A 830 20.64 37.07 14.91
C ALA A 830 21.10 37.95 13.73
N LEU A 831 20.31 38.05 12.68
CA LEU A 831 20.60 38.89 11.51
C LEU A 831 20.61 40.37 11.89
N LEU A 832 19.65 40.79 12.69
CA LEU A 832 19.58 42.20 13.15
C LEU A 832 20.64 42.55 14.18
N GLY A 833 21.08 41.63 15.00
CA GLY A 833 22.14 41.81 16.01
C GLY A 833 23.57 41.68 15.46
N GLY A 834 23.75 40.97 14.34
CA GLY A 834 25.07 40.63 13.80
C GLY A 834 25.65 41.63 12.80
N SER A 835 24.87 42.48 12.19
CA SER A 835 25.30 43.45 11.16
C SER A 835 24.35 44.63 11.04
N SER A 836 24.92 45.84 10.93
CA SER A 836 24.15 47.08 10.68
C SER A 836 23.52 47.15 9.26
N ASN A 837 23.80 46.21 8.40
CA ASN A 837 23.30 46.21 7.00
C ASN A 837 21.89 45.65 6.86
N TRP A 838 21.36 45.00 7.88
CA TRP A 838 20.02 44.46 7.87
C TRP A 838 18.99 45.44 8.41
N THR A 839 17.92 45.63 7.64
CA THR A 839 16.75 46.40 8.04
C THR A 839 15.58 45.45 8.21
N ASP A 840 14.91 45.54 9.35
CA ASP A 840 13.69 44.79 9.60
C ASP A 840 12.51 45.48 8.94
N GLU A 841 11.87 44.84 7.99
CA GLU A 841 10.67 45.33 7.31
C GLU A 841 9.38 44.75 7.96
N GLY A 842 9.53 43.98 9.04
CA GLY A 842 8.42 43.47 9.81
C GLY A 842 7.85 42.17 9.23
N ILE A 843 6.58 41.91 9.48
CA ILE A 843 5.88 40.75 8.95
C ILE A 843 5.47 41.04 7.51
N GLY A 844 6.01 40.29 6.56
CA GLY A 844 5.65 40.41 5.15
C GLY A 844 4.29 39.79 4.84
N PHE A 845 4.01 38.63 5.40
CA PHE A 845 2.77 37.87 5.29
C PHE A 845 2.74 36.77 6.35
N ASN A 846 1.61 36.02 6.45
CA ASN A 846 1.50 34.85 7.29
C ASN A 846 1.34 33.59 6.42
N VAL A 847 1.93 32.49 6.85
CA VAL A 847 1.81 31.16 6.25
C VAL A 847 1.19 30.18 7.22
#